data_76c6ae35c20f652283342ecfa7573ef2
#
_entry.id   76c6ae35c20f652283342ecfa7573ef2
#
_cell.length_a   1.000
_cell.length_b   1.000
_cell.length_c   1.000
_cell.angle_alpha   90.00
_cell.angle_beta   90.00
_cell.angle_gamma   90.00
#
_symmetry.space_group_name_H-M   'P 1'
#
loop_
_entity.id
_entity.type
_entity.pdbx_description
1 polymer ?
#
loop_
_entity_poly.entity_id
_entity_poly.type
_entity_poly.pdbx_seq_one_letter_code
_entity_poly.pdbx_strand_id
1 'polypeptide(L)'
;MGKKEKGDREKRSKKRSYEDEDYEEDAPGAESQEAVPTAAGKQVDESSTKLDEYGAKDYRLQMLLKADHSSRPLWVAPDGHIFLEAFSPVYKYAQDFLVAIAEPVCRPIHVHEYKLTAYSLYAAVSVGLQTSDIIEYLQKLSKTSVPDGIIQFIKLCTVSYGKVKLVLKHNRYFVESAFPDVIQRLLQDPVIRDCRLRTAEGEEPELITEVISNKPAISKTQDNGGASTSQSADGQRGSSQVPEDIYSYYEQMDKEEEEEEETQTVSFEIRQEMIEELQKRCIQLEYPLLAEYDFRNDTVNPDINMDLKPTAVLRPYQEKSLRKMFGNGRARSGVIVLPCGAGKSLVGVTAACTVRKRCLVLGNSSVSVEQWKSQFKMWSTIDDSLICRFTSDAKDKPIGCSVAISTYSMLGHTTKRSWEAXRVMEWMRSQEWGLIILDEVHTIPARMFRRVLTIVQAHCKLGLTATLVREDDKIVDLNFLIGPKLYEANWMELQNNGYIAKVQCAEVWCPMSPEFYHEYVAIKTKKRILLYTMNPNKFRACQFLIRFHERRNDKIIVFADNVFALKEYAIRLNKPYIYGPTSQGERMQILQNFKHNPKINTIFISKVGDTSFDLPEANVLIQISSHGGSRRQEAQRLGRVLRAKKGMVAEEYNAYFYSLVSQDTQEMAYSTKRQRFLVDQGYSFKVITKLAGMEEEDLMFSTRDEQQQLLQKVLAATDLDAEDEVVTGEFGGKSQFSRRPGTMSSMSGADDAVYMEYHTSRGSKMAGIKNIHPLFKRFRK
;
A
#
# COMPACT_ATOMS: atom_id res chain seq x y z
N MET A 1 56.83 55.99 22.23
CA MET A 1 55.61 56.37 22.97
C MET A 1 54.37 56.20 22.07
N GLY A 2 53.71 55.10 22.17
CA GLY A 2 52.52 54.78 21.40
C GLY A 2 51.46 54.19 22.33
N LYS A 3 50.33 54.87 22.49
CA LYS A 3 49.20 54.37 23.24
C LYS A 3 48.42 53.38 22.39
N LYS A 4 48.23 52.16 22.92
CA LYS A 4 47.29 51.17 22.36
C LYS A 4 45.92 51.46 22.96
N GLU A 5 44.95 51.76 22.10
CA GLU A 5 43.53 51.76 22.45
C GLU A 5 42.99 50.32 22.40
N LYS A 6 42.41 49.93 23.52
CA LYS A 6 41.63 48.67 23.63
C LYS A 6 40.21 48.98 23.20
N GLY A 7 39.78 48.36 22.11
CA GLY A 7 38.35 48.35 21.74
C GLY A 7 37.62 47.22 22.48
N ASP A 8 36.65 47.61 23.26
CA ASP A 8 35.70 46.68 23.86
C ASP A 8 34.78 46.09 22.83
N ARG A 9 34.88 44.82 22.56
CA ARG A 9 33.89 44.03 21.82
C ARG A 9 32.78 43.62 22.78
N GLU A 10 31.68 44.36 22.75
CA GLU A 10 30.43 43.90 23.36
C GLU A 10 29.96 42.60 22.67
N LYS A 11 29.99 41.53 23.42
CA LYS A 11 29.30 40.29 23.07
C LYS A 11 27.81 40.50 23.27
N ARG A 12 27.08 40.81 22.21
CA ARG A 12 25.64 40.70 22.15
C ARG A 12 25.29 39.21 22.18
N SER A 13 24.87 38.72 23.32
CA SER A 13 24.20 37.45 23.43
C SER A 13 22.84 37.58 22.79
N LYS A 14 22.68 36.97 21.59
CA LYS A 14 21.35 36.78 21.02
C LYS A 14 20.63 35.76 21.88
N LYS A 15 19.77 36.22 22.71
CA LYS A 15 18.72 35.43 23.32
C LYS A 15 17.84 34.97 22.18
N ARG A 16 17.94 33.71 21.78
CA ARG A 16 16.93 33.06 20.94
C ARG A 16 15.70 32.93 21.80
N SER A 17 14.72 33.78 21.57
CA SER A 17 13.37 33.52 22.00
C SER A 17 12.91 32.26 21.26
N TYR A 18 12.58 31.25 22.01
CA TYR A 18 11.77 30.17 21.48
C TYR A 18 10.43 30.80 21.13
N GLU A 19 10.19 30.99 19.87
CA GLU A 19 8.85 31.24 19.39
C GLU A 19 8.07 29.98 19.71
N ASP A 20 7.08 30.12 20.58
CA ASP A 20 6.06 29.12 20.75
C ASP A 20 5.49 28.85 19.35
N GLU A 21 5.76 27.67 18.80
CA GLU A 21 4.98 27.18 17.71
C GLU A 21 3.60 26.94 18.30
N ASP A 22 2.77 27.95 18.25
CA ASP A 22 1.35 27.79 18.40
C ASP A 22 0.95 26.73 17.38
N TYR A 23 0.62 25.56 17.88
CA TYR A 23 -0.14 24.60 17.10
C TYR A 23 -1.45 25.33 16.75
N GLU A 24 -1.47 26.01 15.64
CA GLU A 24 -2.73 26.38 15.04
C GLU A 24 -3.52 25.08 14.98
N GLU A 25 -4.65 25.06 15.65
CA GLU A 25 -5.66 24.08 15.42
C GLU A 25 -5.86 24.13 13.88
N ASP A 26 -5.32 23.13 13.19
CA ASP A 26 -5.72 22.92 11.83
C ASP A 26 -7.23 22.69 11.87
N ALA A 27 -7.95 23.73 11.66
CA ALA A 27 -9.29 23.62 11.12
C ALA A 27 -9.18 22.57 10.01
N PRO A 28 -10.09 21.62 9.92
CA PRO A 28 -9.97 20.55 8.95
C PRO A 28 -9.65 21.21 7.63
N GLY A 29 -8.40 21.06 7.23
CA GLY A 29 -7.84 21.75 6.10
C GLY A 29 -8.78 21.48 4.95
N ALA A 30 -9.24 22.52 4.33
CA ALA A 30 -9.93 22.40 3.06
C ALA A 30 -9.04 21.45 2.25
N GLU A 31 -9.50 20.21 2.10
CA GLU A 31 -8.85 19.27 1.22
C GLU A 31 -8.56 20.05 -0.04
N SER A 32 -7.28 20.20 -0.36
CA SER A 32 -6.93 20.83 -1.62
C SER A 32 -7.69 20.02 -2.66
N GLN A 33 -8.81 20.57 -3.08
CA GLN A 33 -9.59 19.98 -4.14
C GLN A 33 -8.65 19.94 -5.33
N GLU A 34 -8.07 18.76 -5.55
CA GLU A 34 -7.53 18.51 -6.87
C GLU A 34 -8.70 18.74 -7.81
N ALA A 35 -8.62 19.83 -8.52
CA ALA A 35 -9.57 20.12 -9.54
C ALA A 35 -9.57 18.94 -10.49
N VAL A 36 -10.60 18.15 -10.41
CA VAL A 36 -10.99 17.29 -11.54
C VAL A 36 -10.91 18.24 -12.73
N PRO A 37 -10.13 17.95 -13.78
CA PRO A 37 -10.04 18.84 -14.90
C PRO A 37 -11.45 19.07 -15.43
N THR A 38 -12.04 20.15 -15.02
CA THR A 38 -13.30 20.61 -15.59
C THR A 38 -12.98 21.00 -17.03
N ALA A 39 -13.65 20.34 -17.95
CA ALA A 39 -13.58 20.66 -19.36
C ALA A 39 -13.66 22.19 -19.52
N ALA A 40 -12.66 22.73 -20.17
CA ALA A 40 -12.44 24.15 -20.26
C ALA A 40 -13.67 24.92 -20.73
N GLY A 41 -13.97 25.97 -20.05
CA GLY A 41 -14.57 27.15 -20.66
C GLY A 41 -16.07 27.26 -20.67
N LYS A 42 -16.79 26.80 -19.64
CA LYS A 42 -18.07 27.44 -19.32
C LYS A 42 -18.01 27.91 -17.88
N GLN A 43 -18.11 29.20 -17.71
CA GLN A 43 -18.32 29.83 -16.42
C GLN A 43 -19.51 29.16 -15.75
N VAL A 44 -19.24 28.29 -14.79
CA VAL A 44 -20.25 27.85 -13.84
C VAL A 44 -20.53 29.09 -13.00
N ASP A 45 -21.78 29.51 -12.99
CA ASP A 45 -22.25 30.59 -12.14
C ASP A 45 -21.77 30.37 -10.71
N GLU A 46 -20.83 31.17 -10.28
CA GLU A 46 -20.26 31.15 -8.93
C GLU A 46 -21.28 31.47 -7.82
N SER A 47 -22.52 31.76 -8.20
CA SER A 47 -23.52 32.28 -7.27
C SER A 47 -24.24 31.25 -6.40
N SER A 48 -23.94 29.94 -6.53
CA SER A 48 -24.73 28.91 -5.85
C SER A 48 -23.98 27.99 -4.89
N THR A 49 -22.69 28.17 -4.67
CA THR A 49 -21.93 27.33 -3.72
C THR A 49 -21.78 28.02 -2.36
N LYS A 50 -22.88 28.10 -1.62
CA LYS A 50 -22.78 28.43 -0.20
C LYS A 50 -22.21 27.21 0.53
N LEU A 51 -21.05 27.39 1.13
CA LEU A 51 -20.52 26.44 2.10
C LEU A 51 -21.40 26.51 3.36
N ASP A 52 -21.69 25.35 3.94
CA ASP A 52 -22.42 25.28 5.22
C ASP A 52 -21.50 25.68 6.39
N GLU A 53 -22.04 25.63 7.60
CA GLU A 53 -21.36 25.96 8.86
C GLU A 53 -20.06 25.12 9.08
N TYR A 54 -19.95 23.98 8.40
CA TYR A 54 -18.83 23.04 8.51
C TYR A 54 -17.93 23.02 7.27
N GLY A 55 -18.14 23.95 6.33
CA GLY A 55 -17.35 24.04 5.12
C GLY A 55 -17.75 23.06 4.01
N ALA A 56 -18.86 22.35 4.17
CA ALA A 56 -19.33 21.41 3.15
C ALA A 56 -20.22 22.09 2.12
N LYS A 57 -20.15 21.63 0.87
CA LYS A 57 -21.00 22.13 -0.22
C LYS A 57 -22.40 21.53 -0.14
N ASP A 58 -23.40 22.35 -0.30
CA ASP A 58 -24.81 21.93 -0.29
C ASP A 58 -25.31 21.68 -1.71
N TYR A 59 -25.52 20.41 -2.03
CA TYR A 59 -26.02 19.98 -3.35
C TYR A 59 -27.52 19.68 -3.38
N ARG A 60 -28.29 19.97 -2.31
CA ARG A 60 -29.72 19.60 -2.21
C ARG A 60 -30.54 20.14 -3.37
N LEU A 61 -30.26 21.33 -3.86
CA LEU A 61 -30.98 21.93 -4.97
C LEU A 61 -30.67 21.28 -6.33
N GLN A 62 -29.51 20.63 -6.43
CA GLN A 62 -29.05 19.97 -7.66
C GLN A 62 -29.37 18.49 -7.69
N MET A 63 -29.71 17.90 -6.53
CA MET A 63 -29.93 16.47 -6.36
C MET A 63 -31.40 16.17 -6.05
N LEU A 64 -32.27 16.52 -7.01
CA LEU A 64 -33.73 16.30 -6.89
C LEU A 64 -34.03 14.80 -7.03
N LEU A 65 -34.83 14.28 -6.11
CA LEU A 65 -35.20 12.88 -6.05
C LEU A 65 -36.15 12.50 -7.19
N LYS A 66 -35.95 11.35 -7.79
CA LYS A 66 -36.87 10.73 -8.75
C LYS A 66 -38.09 10.19 -8.04
N ALA A 67 -39.21 10.02 -8.74
CA ALA A 67 -40.45 9.52 -8.19
C ALA A 67 -40.30 8.12 -7.55
N ASP A 68 -39.43 7.28 -8.13
CA ASP A 68 -39.14 5.90 -7.69
C ASP A 68 -37.85 5.77 -6.89
N HIS A 69 -37.38 6.85 -6.30
CA HIS A 69 -36.10 6.90 -5.58
C HIS A 69 -35.95 5.84 -4.48
N SER A 70 -37.02 5.43 -3.84
CA SER A 70 -37.01 4.45 -2.76
C SER A 70 -36.46 3.06 -3.20
N SER A 71 -36.64 2.72 -4.47
CA SER A 71 -36.15 1.44 -5.03
C SER A 71 -34.72 1.51 -5.60
N ARG A 72 -34.11 2.68 -5.63
CA ARG A 72 -32.80 2.91 -6.22
C ARG A 72 -31.74 3.04 -5.13
N PRO A 73 -30.54 2.44 -5.31
CA PRO A 73 -29.54 2.41 -4.22
C PRO A 73 -28.51 3.53 -4.23
N LEU A 74 -28.37 4.32 -5.32
CA LEU A 74 -27.24 5.25 -5.49
C LEU A 74 -27.63 6.72 -5.37
N TRP A 75 -26.73 7.49 -4.77
CA TRP A 75 -26.74 8.95 -4.79
C TRP A 75 -25.50 9.40 -5.59
N VAL A 76 -25.69 10.14 -6.66
CA VAL A 76 -24.61 10.64 -7.50
C VAL A 76 -24.49 12.14 -7.31
N ALA A 77 -23.39 12.58 -6.68
CA ALA A 77 -23.13 13.99 -6.40
C ALA A 77 -22.42 14.68 -7.58
N PRO A 78 -22.61 16.00 -7.75
CA PRO A 78 -21.97 16.74 -8.84
C PRO A 78 -20.44 16.74 -8.82
N ASP A 79 -19.81 16.50 -7.67
CA ASP A 79 -18.36 16.45 -7.49
C ASP A 79 -17.72 15.08 -7.82
N GLY A 80 -18.54 14.13 -8.29
CA GLY A 80 -18.09 12.79 -8.65
C GLY A 80 -18.14 11.75 -7.54
N HIS A 81 -18.56 12.13 -6.33
CA HIS A 81 -18.80 11.18 -5.25
C HIS A 81 -20.10 10.43 -5.47
N ILE A 82 -20.11 9.14 -5.22
CA ILE A 82 -21.27 8.26 -5.35
C ILE A 82 -21.45 7.53 -4.02
N PHE A 83 -22.66 7.61 -3.47
CA PHE A 83 -22.97 6.94 -2.20
C PHE A 83 -23.92 5.78 -2.49
N LEU A 84 -23.58 4.61 -1.94
CA LEU A 84 -24.35 3.36 -2.11
C LEU A 84 -24.98 2.97 -0.78
N GLU A 85 -26.29 2.79 -0.77
CA GLU A 85 -27.04 2.28 0.38
C GLU A 85 -26.81 0.75 0.48
N ALA A 86 -26.00 0.32 1.46
CA ALA A 86 -25.62 -1.09 1.63
C ALA A 86 -26.81 -1.96 2.10
N PHE A 87 -27.87 -1.34 2.61
CA PHE A 87 -29.10 -2.01 3.04
C PHE A 87 -30.12 -2.22 1.92
N SER A 88 -29.84 -1.72 0.71
CA SER A 88 -30.74 -1.88 -0.44
C SER A 88 -30.80 -3.34 -0.90
N PRO A 89 -31.97 -3.85 -1.31
CA PRO A 89 -32.08 -5.21 -1.84
C PRO A 89 -31.27 -5.44 -3.13
N VAL A 90 -30.96 -4.39 -3.88
CA VAL A 90 -30.13 -4.47 -5.08
C VAL A 90 -28.66 -4.10 -4.84
N TYR A 91 -28.25 -4.05 -3.58
CA TYR A 91 -26.90 -3.67 -3.16
C TYR A 91 -25.78 -4.39 -3.92
N LYS A 92 -25.87 -5.71 -4.07
CA LYS A 92 -24.82 -6.51 -4.72
C LYS A 92 -24.56 -6.08 -6.17
N TYR A 93 -25.65 -5.90 -6.93
CA TYR A 93 -25.53 -5.48 -8.33
C TYR A 93 -24.94 -4.07 -8.45
N ALA A 94 -25.40 -3.16 -7.58
CA ALA A 94 -24.87 -1.79 -7.55
C ALA A 94 -23.40 -1.77 -7.13
N GLN A 95 -23.02 -2.59 -6.16
CA GLN A 95 -21.63 -2.71 -5.71
C GLN A 95 -20.72 -3.23 -6.83
N ASP A 96 -21.12 -4.29 -7.50
CA ASP A 96 -20.34 -4.88 -8.60
C ASP A 96 -20.15 -3.86 -9.74
N PHE A 97 -21.19 -3.11 -10.06
CA PHE A 97 -21.12 -2.04 -11.03
C PHE A 97 -20.18 -0.92 -10.59
N LEU A 98 -20.28 -0.45 -9.34
CA LEU A 98 -19.45 0.64 -8.83
C LEU A 98 -17.98 0.22 -8.73
N VAL A 99 -17.69 -1.01 -8.33
CA VAL A 99 -16.31 -1.54 -8.31
C VAL A 99 -15.70 -1.52 -9.73
N ALA A 100 -16.53 -1.67 -10.75
CA ALA A 100 -16.05 -1.63 -12.15
C ALA A 100 -15.73 -0.21 -12.62
N ILE A 101 -16.49 0.81 -12.17
CA ILE A 101 -16.39 2.18 -12.73
C ILE A 101 -15.82 3.24 -11.78
N ALA A 102 -15.73 2.96 -10.48
CA ALA A 102 -15.37 3.95 -9.47
C ALA A 102 -14.39 3.37 -8.45
N GLU A 103 -13.71 4.26 -7.74
CA GLU A 103 -12.78 3.88 -6.68
C GLU A 103 -13.49 3.95 -5.32
N PRO A 104 -13.38 2.92 -4.46
CA PRO A 104 -13.93 3.02 -3.11
C PRO A 104 -13.14 4.04 -2.27
N VAL A 105 -13.87 4.90 -1.57
CA VAL A 105 -13.32 5.88 -0.61
C VAL A 105 -13.44 5.31 0.79
N CYS A 106 -14.66 4.92 1.20
CA CYS A 106 -14.88 4.25 2.47
C CYS A 106 -16.12 3.36 2.38
N ARG A 107 -16.17 2.34 3.24
CA ARG A 107 -17.25 1.35 3.24
C ARG A 107 -17.81 1.11 4.64
N PRO A 108 -18.36 2.14 5.31
CA PRO A 108 -19.10 1.92 6.57
C PRO A 108 -20.28 0.96 6.37
N ILE A 109 -20.81 0.43 7.47
CA ILE A 109 -21.79 -0.68 7.45
C ILE A 109 -23.03 -0.36 6.60
N HIS A 110 -23.53 0.87 6.65
CA HIS A 110 -24.83 1.21 6.03
C HIS A 110 -24.75 1.97 4.73
N VAL A 111 -23.71 2.78 4.54
CA VAL A 111 -23.54 3.62 3.34
C VAL A 111 -22.10 3.56 2.89
N HIS A 112 -21.86 3.12 1.66
CA HIS A 112 -20.52 3.10 1.06
C HIS A 112 -20.30 4.35 0.21
N GLU A 113 -19.11 4.88 0.23
CA GLU A 113 -18.71 6.02 -0.57
C GLU A 113 -17.70 5.58 -1.64
N TYR A 114 -17.98 6.00 -2.87
CA TYR A 114 -17.11 5.78 -4.03
C TYR A 114 -16.83 7.12 -4.70
N LYS A 115 -15.74 7.18 -5.45
CA LYS A 115 -15.42 8.37 -6.26
C LYS A 115 -15.16 7.97 -7.70
N LEU A 116 -15.81 8.65 -8.61
CA LEU A 116 -15.61 8.50 -10.04
C LEU A 116 -14.32 9.25 -10.42
N THR A 117 -13.32 8.53 -10.92
CA THR A 117 -12.04 9.11 -11.34
C THR A 117 -11.79 8.79 -12.81
N ALA A 118 -10.92 9.57 -13.44
CA ALA A 118 -10.52 9.29 -14.82
C ALA A 118 -9.91 7.88 -14.93
N TYR A 119 -9.07 7.50 -13.97
CA TYR A 119 -8.41 6.19 -13.98
C TYR A 119 -9.39 5.03 -13.84
N SER A 120 -10.42 5.18 -13.01
CA SER A 120 -11.44 4.13 -12.86
C SER A 120 -12.26 3.96 -14.14
N LEU A 121 -12.53 5.04 -14.84
CA LEU A 121 -13.23 5.01 -16.13
C LEU A 121 -12.34 4.39 -17.22
N TYR A 122 -11.04 4.69 -17.24
CA TYR A 122 -10.10 4.06 -18.17
C TYR A 122 -10.06 2.54 -17.93
N ALA A 123 -10.04 2.12 -16.67
CA ALA A 123 -10.08 0.70 -16.31
C ALA A 123 -11.39 0.04 -16.75
N ALA A 124 -12.52 0.73 -16.63
CA ALA A 124 -13.83 0.22 -17.04
C ALA A 124 -13.88 -0.02 -18.57
N VAL A 125 -13.43 0.96 -19.35
CA VAL A 125 -13.39 0.84 -20.81
C VAL A 125 -12.43 -0.25 -21.26
N SER A 126 -11.29 -0.39 -20.59
CA SER A 126 -10.29 -1.41 -20.95
C SER A 126 -10.77 -2.86 -20.78
N VAL A 127 -11.79 -3.08 -19.93
CA VAL A 127 -12.41 -4.40 -19.80
C VAL A 127 -13.70 -4.54 -20.64
N GLY A 128 -13.95 -3.58 -21.52
CA GLY A 128 -14.99 -3.67 -22.52
C GLY A 128 -16.31 -2.98 -22.19
N LEU A 129 -16.40 -2.21 -21.08
CA LEU A 129 -17.62 -1.47 -20.77
C LEU A 129 -17.76 -0.27 -21.72
N GLN A 130 -18.95 -0.19 -22.36
CA GLN A 130 -19.24 0.90 -23.29
C GLN A 130 -19.66 2.18 -22.51
N THR A 131 -19.39 3.33 -23.08
CA THR A 131 -19.78 4.64 -22.52
C THR A 131 -21.29 4.71 -22.27
N SER A 132 -22.08 4.24 -23.24
CA SER A 132 -23.55 4.19 -23.15
C SER A 132 -24.01 3.37 -21.95
N ASP A 133 -23.39 2.21 -21.76
CA ASP A 133 -23.78 1.28 -20.68
C ASP A 133 -23.49 1.89 -19.30
N ILE A 134 -22.31 2.51 -19.16
CA ILE A 134 -21.92 3.18 -17.91
C ILE A 134 -22.95 4.26 -17.52
N ILE A 135 -23.31 5.10 -18.48
CA ILE A 135 -24.27 6.20 -18.26
C ILE A 135 -25.67 5.63 -17.96
N GLU A 136 -26.12 4.65 -18.74
CA GLU A 136 -27.44 4.05 -18.59
C GLU A 136 -27.61 3.37 -17.23
N TYR A 137 -26.64 2.55 -16.82
CA TYR A 137 -26.70 1.88 -15.51
C TYR A 137 -26.63 2.88 -14.35
N LEU A 138 -25.80 3.91 -14.49
CA LEU A 138 -25.71 4.96 -13.47
C LEU A 138 -27.05 5.69 -13.33
N GLN A 139 -27.69 6.02 -14.44
CA GLN A 139 -29.04 6.65 -14.46
C GLN A 139 -30.12 5.73 -13.88
N LYS A 140 -30.04 4.42 -14.17
CA LYS A 140 -31.01 3.43 -13.65
C LYS A 140 -30.89 3.24 -12.14
N LEU A 141 -29.68 3.27 -11.61
CA LEU A 141 -29.43 3.00 -10.19
C LEU A 141 -29.51 4.26 -9.31
N SER A 142 -29.40 5.45 -9.90
CA SER A 142 -29.35 6.71 -9.15
C SER A 142 -30.73 7.17 -8.69
N LYS A 143 -30.84 7.54 -7.40
CA LYS A 143 -32.05 8.13 -6.80
C LYS A 143 -32.37 9.52 -7.35
N THR A 144 -31.33 10.20 -7.84
CA THR A 144 -31.41 11.56 -8.39
C THR A 144 -31.07 11.52 -9.87
N SER A 145 -31.43 12.58 -10.61
CA SER A 145 -30.91 12.71 -11.99
C SER A 145 -29.39 12.84 -11.93
N VAL A 146 -28.71 12.09 -12.80
CA VAL A 146 -27.25 12.15 -12.86
C VAL A 146 -26.85 13.54 -13.38
N PRO A 147 -25.98 14.29 -12.68
CA PRO A 147 -25.60 15.63 -13.14
C PRO A 147 -24.96 15.60 -14.53
N ASP A 148 -25.29 16.60 -15.35
CA ASP A 148 -24.76 16.72 -16.73
C ASP A 148 -23.24 16.77 -16.76
N GLY A 149 -22.61 17.40 -15.76
CA GLY A 149 -21.17 17.44 -15.62
C GLY A 149 -20.54 16.06 -15.48
N ILE A 150 -21.21 15.15 -14.77
CA ILE A 150 -20.76 13.76 -14.60
C ILE A 150 -20.91 12.99 -15.93
N ILE A 151 -22.00 13.18 -16.65
CA ILE A 151 -22.21 12.54 -17.97
C ILE A 151 -21.11 12.99 -18.95
N GLN A 152 -20.81 14.30 -18.97
CA GLN A 152 -19.78 14.87 -19.82
C GLN A 152 -18.37 14.33 -19.43
N PHE A 153 -18.10 14.24 -18.13
CA PHE A 153 -16.84 13.69 -17.63
C PHE A 153 -16.66 12.23 -18.07
N ILE A 154 -17.72 11.40 -17.95
CA ILE A 154 -17.67 9.99 -18.39
C ILE A 154 -17.39 9.92 -19.90
N LYS A 155 -18.12 10.71 -20.72
CA LYS A 155 -17.91 10.74 -22.19
C LYS A 155 -16.48 11.14 -22.53
N LEU A 156 -15.96 12.17 -21.90
CA LEU A 156 -14.61 12.68 -22.17
C LEU A 156 -13.55 11.63 -21.88
N CYS A 157 -13.61 11.01 -20.68
CA CYS A 157 -12.63 10.00 -20.28
C CYS A 157 -12.69 8.74 -21.15
N THR A 158 -13.86 8.30 -21.54
CA THR A 158 -14.04 7.06 -22.30
C THR A 158 -13.66 7.23 -23.78
N VAL A 159 -13.92 8.40 -24.38
CA VAL A 159 -13.58 8.67 -25.80
C VAL A 159 -12.07 8.81 -26.01
N SER A 160 -11.35 9.34 -25.04
CA SER A 160 -9.91 9.57 -25.14
C SER A 160 -9.07 8.31 -24.83
N TYR A 161 -9.69 7.29 -24.30
CA TYR A 161 -9.00 6.08 -23.85
C TYR A 161 -8.31 5.35 -25.03
N GLY A 162 -7.06 4.99 -24.82
CA GLY A 162 -6.31 4.14 -25.76
C GLY A 162 -5.76 4.84 -26.98
N LYS A 163 -6.02 6.13 -27.18
CA LYS A 163 -5.51 6.87 -28.37
C LYS A 163 -4.00 7.06 -28.33
N VAL A 164 -3.40 7.14 -27.15
CA VAL A 164 -1.96 7.36 -26.96
C VAL A 164 -1.43 6.32 -25.96
N LYS A 165 -0.31 5.71 -26.32
CA LYS A 165 0.32 4.65 -25.50
C LYS A 165 1.75 5.05 -25.12
N LEU A 166 2.17 4.66 -23.91
CA LEU A 166 3.55 4.70 -23.46
C LEU A 166 4.10 3.28 -23.55
N VAL A 167 5.10 3.06 -24.40
CA VAL A 167 5.67 1.73 -24.64
C VAL A 167 7.16 1.70 -24.36
N LEU A 168 7.65 0.57 -23.88
CA LEU A 168 9.08 0.30 -23.67
C LEU A 168 9.56 -0.64 -24.77
N LYS A 169 10.57 -0.20 -25.53
CA LYS A 169 11.19 -0.99 -26.61
C LYS A 169 12.71 -0.84 -26.52
N HIS A 170 13.44 -1.93 -26.43
CA HIS A 170 14.93 -1.94 -26.39
C HIS A 170 15.51 -0.98 -25.35
N ASN A 171 14.98 -1.03 -24.14
CA ASN A 171 15.37 -0.16 -22.99
C ASN A 171 15.12 1.34 -23.24
N ARG A 172 14.21 1.71 -24.14
CA ARG A 172 13.84 3.09 -24.43
C ARG A 172 12.34 3.27 -24.38
N TYR A 173 11.90 4.41 -23.92
CA TYR A 173 10.47 4.73 -23.81
C TYR A 173 10.02 5.57 -25.00
N PHE A 174 8.87 5.18 -25.57
CA PHE A 174 8.24 5.85 -26.71
C PHE A 174 6.80 6.19 -26.40
N VAL A 175 6.35 7.34 -26.92
CA VAL A 175 4.93 7.68 -27.01
C VAL A 175 4.47 7.28 -28.41
N GLU A 176 3.47 6.42 -28.47
CA GLU A 176 2.98 5.81 -29.70
C GLU A 176 1.49 6.06 -29.86
N SER A 177 1.04 6.31 -31.09
CA SER A 177 -0.37 6.45 -31.43
C SER A 177 -0.64 5.94 -32.86
N ALA A 178 -1.80 5.33 -33.06
CA ALA A 178 -2.34 5.01 -34.37
C ALA A 178 -2.93 6.24 -35.07
N PHE A 179 -3.00 7.37 -34.37
CA PHE A 179 -3.58 8.62 -34.88
C PHE A 179 -2.48 9.70 -35.02
N PRO A 180 -1.92 9.91 -36.21
CA PRO A 180 -0.84 10.88 -36.42
C PRO A 180 -1.20 12.31 -35.98
N ASP A 181 -2.47 12.69 -36.15
CA ASP A 181 -2.97 14.01 -35.76
C ASP A 181 -2.84 14.24 -34.24
N VAL A 182 -3.06 13.19 -33.46
CA VAL A 182 -2.93 13.26 -31.99
C VAL A 182 -1.47 13.48 -31.60
N ILE A 183 -0.54 12.78 -32.24
CA ILE A 183 0.91 12.95 -32.01
C ILE A 183 1.33 14.40 -32.34
N GLN A 184 0.89 14.92 -33.50
CA GLN A 184 1.19 16.29 -33.90
C GLN A 184 0.63 17.30 -32.89
N ARG A 185 -0.60 17.08 -32.43
CA ARG A 185 -1.23 17.92 -31.42
C ARG A 185 -0.48 17.91 -30.09
N LEU A 186 -0.03 16.74 -29.64
CA LEU A 186 0.79 16.62 -28.43
C LEU A 186 2.13 17.33 -28.57
N LEU A 187 2.78 17.24 -29.74
CA LEU A 187 4.08 17.87 -30.00
C LEU A 187 3.99 19.39 -30.14
N GLN A 188 2.81 19.97 -30.33
CA GLN A 188 2.60 21.41 -30.25
C GLN A 188 2.75 21.96 -28.85
N ASP A 189 2.54 21.13 -27.82
CA ASP A 189 2.68 21.53 -26.43
C ASP A 189 4.16 21.65 -26.05
N PRO A 190 4.60 22.79 -25.47
CA PRO A 190 6.01 23.01 -25.13
C PRO A 190 6.53 22.03 -24.06
N VAL A 191 5.70 21.62 -23.11
CA VAL A 191 6.11 20.69 -22.04
C VAL A 191 6.40 19.31 -22.64
N ILE A 192 5.53 18.82 -23.53
CA ILE A 192 5.71 17.51 -24.19
C ILE A 192 6.93 17.56 -25.11
N ARG A 193 7.14 18.65 -25.83
CA ARG A 193 8.32 18.86 -26.67
C ARG A 193 9.61 18.77 -25.86
N ASP A 194 9.63 19.34 -24.64
CA ASP A 194 10.78 19.27 -23.74
C ASP A 194 11.01 17.86 -23.17
N CYS A 195 9.98 17.03 -23.12
CA CYS A 195 10.11 15.63 -22.68
C CYS A 195 10.75 14.75 -23.77
N ARG A 196 10.71 15.18 -25.01
CA ARG A 196 11.24 14.43 -26.17
C ARG A 196 12.77 14.33 -26.09
N LEU A 197 13.31 13.20 -26.50
CA LEU A 197 14.76 13.04 -26.64
C LEU A 197 15.23 13.83 -27.86
N ARG A 198 16.22 14.70 -27.66
CA ARG A 198 16.84 15.51 -28.72
C ARG A 198 18.17 14.88 -29.14
N THR A 199 18.54 15.02 -30.42
CA THR A 199 19.84 14.62 -30.90
C THR A 199 20.95 15.50 -30.32
N ALA A 200 22.18 15.02 -30.38
CA ALA A 200 23.35 15.75 -29.86
C ALA A 200 23.56 17.12 -30.53
N GLU A 201 23.00 17.33 -31.72
CA GLU A 201 23.05 18.61 -32.46
C GLU A 201 21.89 19.54 -32.15
N GLY A 202 20.99 19.14 -31.25
CA GLY A 202 19.82 19.96 -30.83
C GLY A 202 18.64 19.94 -31.80
N GLU A 203 18.74 19.14 -32.84
CA GLU A 203 17.63 18.96 -33.80
C GLU A 203 16.60 17.98 -33.26
N GLU A 204 15.33 18.23 -33.61
CA GLU A 204 14.23 17.32 -33.28
C GLU A 204 14.31 16.09 -34.22
N PRO A 205 14.42 14.86 -33.66
CA PRO A 205 14.46 13.67 -34.51
C PRO A 205 13.15 13.51 -35.28
N GLU A 206 13.21 12.90 -36.44
CA GLU A 206 12.01 12.55 -37.22
C GLU A 206 11.11 11.58 -36.43
N LEU A 207 9.82 11.62 -36.71
CA LEU A 207 8.85 10.70 -36.11
C LEU A 207 9.06 9.30 -36.71
N ILE A 208 9.04 8.31 -35.81
CA ILE A 208 9.20 6.90 -36.21
C ILE A 208 7.81 6.39 -36.63
N THR A 209 7.72 5.93 -37.89
CA THR A 209 6.49 5.36 -38.42
C THR A 209 6.67 3.85 -38.59
N GLU A 210 5.85 3.07 -37.93
CA GLU A 210 5.85 1.60 -38.03
C GLU A 210 4.50 1.13 -38.55
N VAL A 211 4.56 0.14 -39.48
CA VAL A 211 3.35 -0.53 -40.00
C VAL A 211 3.23 -1.85 -39.23
N ILE A 212 2.20 -1.99 -38.43
CA ILE A 212 1.94 -3.24 -37.71
C ILE A 212 0.94 -4.05 -38.51
N SER A 213 1.43 -5.14 -39.09
CA SER A 213 0.56 -6.17 -39.69
C SER A 213 0.29 -7.23 -38.59
N ASN A 214 -0.94 -7.35 -38.18
CA ASN A 214 -1.36 -8.38 -37.23
C ASN A 214 -1.46 -9.75 -37.94
N LYS A 215 -0.32 -10.35 -38.27
CA LYS A 215 -0.33 -11.74 -38.68
C LYS A 215 -0.14 -12.64 -37.47
N PRO A 216 -1.10 -13.50 -37.13
CA PRO A 216 -0.83 -14.55 -36.14
C PRO A 216 0.27 -15.45 -36.72
N ALA A 217 1.32 -15.66 -35.95
CA ALA A 217 2.43 -16.55 -36.32
C ALA A 217 1.90 -17.99 -36.37
N ILE A 218 1.52 -18.42 -37.54
CA ILE A 218 1.24 -19.84 -37.83
C ILE A 218 2.58 -20.53 -37.85
N SER A 219 2.91 -21.25 -36.80
CA SER A 219 4.06 -22.15 -36.81
C SER A 219 3.86 -23.24 -37.87
N LYS A 220 4.52 -23.11 -38.98
CA LYS A 220 4.62 -24.20 -39.94
C LYS A 220 5.52 -25.28 -39.36
N THR A 221 4.91 -26.23 -38.69
CA THR A 221 5.56 -27.52 -38.47
C THR A 221 5.52 -28.28 -39.82
N GLN A 222 6.67 -28.40 -40.42
CA GLN A 222 6.86 -29.31 -41.53
C GLN A 222 6.80 -30.74 -40.98
N ASP A 223 5.69 -31.42 -41.28
CA ASP A 223 5.66 -32.87 -41.15
C ASP A 223 5.79 -33.50 -42.54
N ASN A 224 6.91 -34.19 -42.73
CA ASN A 224 7.18 -34.99 -43.86
C ASN A 224 6.63 -36.42 -43.67
N GLY A 225 5.80 -36.86 -44.57
CA GLY A 225 5.84 -38.22 -45.07
C GLY A 225 4.87 -39.25 -44.52
N GLY A 226 4.14 -39.84 -45.40
CA GLY A 226 3.67 -41.19 -45.29
C GLY A 226 2.19 -41.43 -45.49
N ALA A 227 1.84 -41.72 -46.75
CA ALA A 227 0.54 -42.24 -47.13
C ALA A 227 0.36 -43.67 -46.61
N SER A 228 -0.84 -44.01 -46.12
CA SER A 228 -1.42 -45.33 -46.38
C SER A 228 -2.91 -45.34 -46.09
N THR A 229 -3.61 -45.77 -47.08
CA THR A 229 -5.01 -46.12 -47.18
C THR A 229 -5.45 -47.21 -46.22
N SER A 230 -6.66 -47.15 -45.69
CA SER A 230 -7.62 -48.24 -45.76
C SER A 230 -8.99 -47.93 -45.14
N GLN A 231 -9.96 -48.52 -45.77
CA GLN A 231 -11.40 -48.39 -45.80
C GLN A 231 -12.19 -48.84 -44.57
N SER A 232 -13.41 -48.27 -44.52
CA SER A 232 -14.71 -48.85 -44.14
C SER A 232 -14.92 -49.18 -42.65
N ALA A 233 -16.06 -48.98 -42.01
CA ALA A 233 -17.46 -49.05 -42.36
C ALA A 233 -18.35 -48.60 -41.21
N ASP A 234 -19.51 -48.12 -41.58
CA ASP A 234 -20.83 -48.14 -40.92
C ASP A 234 -21.03 -47.97 -39.40
N GLY A 235 -21.93 -47.03 -39.10
CA GLY A 235 -22.61 -46.92 -37.81
C GLY A 235 -23.51 -45.70 -37.70
N GLN A 236 -24.71 -45.77 -38.23
CA GLN A 236 -25.78 -44.78 -38.08
C GLN A 236 -26.08 -44.45 -36.63
N ARG A 237 -26.25 -43.13 -36.32
CA ARG A 237 -27.38 -42.64 -35.53
C ARG A 237 -27.44 -41.13 -35.44
N GLY A 238 -28.56 -40.59 -35.87
CA GLY A 238 -29.27 -39.43 -35.40
C GLY A 238 -28.60 -38.06 -35.52
N SER A 239 -28.73 -37.43 -36.69
CA SER A 239 -28.36 -36.05 -36.90
C SER A 239 -29.50 -35.10 -36.58
N SER A 240 -29.33 -34.18 -35.68
CA SER A 240 -30.05 -32.94 -35.71
C SER A 240 -29.25 -32.01 -36.65
N GLN A 241 -29.73 -31.82 -37.86
CA GLN A 241 -29.14 -30.88 -38.80
C GLN A 241 -29.34 -29.46 -38.35
N VAL A 242 -28.27 -28.78 -37.94
CA VAL A 242 -28.21 -27.33 -37.87
C VAL A 242 -28.14 -26.82 -39.33
N PRO A 243 -28.97 -25.86 -39.72
CA PRO A 243 -28.97 -25.36 -41.10
C PRO A 243 -27.58 -24.82 -41.50
N GLU A 244 -27.10 -25.18 -42.66
CA GLU A 244 -25.82 -24.75 -43.24
C GLU A 244 -25.69 -23.22 -43.35
N ASP A 245 -26.79 -22.51 -43.37
CA ASP A 245 -26.86 -21.05 -43.50
C ASP A 245 -26.24 -20.31 -42.29
N ILE A 246 -26.21 -20.94 -41.11
CA ILE A 246 -25.63 -20.32 -39.90
C ILE A 246 -24.10 -20.32 -39.99
N TYR A 247 -23.51 -21.40 -40.53
CA TYR A 247 -22.04 -21.48 -40.68
C TYR A 247 -21.54 -20.47 -41.71
N SER A 248 -22.28 -20.29 -42.82
CA SER A 248 -21.91 -19.29 -43.82
C SER A 248 -22.03 -17.86 -43.29
N TYR A 249 -22.96 -17.61 -42.36
CA TYR A 249 -23.10 -16.30 -41.72
C TYR A 249 -21.93 -15.99 -40.77
N TYR A 250 -21.52 -17.00 -39.99
CA TYR A 250 -20.34 -16.84 -39.11
C TYR A 250 -19.04 -16.73 -39.94
N GLU A 251 -18.90 -17.49 -41.04
CA GLU A 251 -17.76 -17.35 -41.94
C GLU A 251 -17.71 -15.99 -42.66
N GLN A 252 -18.87 -15.38 -42.90
CA GLN A 252 -18.93 -14.03 -43.46
C GLN A 252 -18.59 -12.98 -42.41
N MET A 253 -19.05 -13.13 -41.16
CA MET A 253 -18.67 -12.24 -40.08
C MET A 253 -17.18 -12.32 -39.79
N ASP A 254 -16.60 -13.53 -39.73
CA ASP A 254 -15.16 -13.70 -39.53
C ASP A 254 -14.35 -13.10 -40.70
N LYS A 255 -14.89 -13.15 -41.95
CA LYS A 255 -14.23 -12.54 -43.09
C LYS A 255 -14.36 -11.02 -43.17
N GLU A 256 -15.44 -10.46 -42.62
CA GLU A 256 -15.60 -9.02 -42.53
C GLU A 256 -14.73 -8.42 -41.38
N GLU A 257 -14.40 -9.23 -40.38
CA GLU A 257 -13.45 -8.84 -39.33
C GLU A 257 -11.97 -9.02 -39.77
N GLU A 258 -11.72 -9.79 -40.85
CA GLU A 258 -10.39 -10.00 -41.40
C GLU A 258 -9.97 -9.02 -42.51
N GLU A 259 -10.71 -7.89 -42.71
CA GLU A 259 -10.13 -6.80 -43.48
C GLU A 259 -8.97 -6.23 -42.67
N GLU A 260 -7.77 -6.66 -43.01
CA GLU A 260 -6.50 -6.23 -42.43
C GLU A 260 -6.36 -4.71 -42.54
N GLU A 261 -6.81 -3.97 -41.53
CA GLU A 261 -6.39 -2.59 -41.38
C GLU A 261 -4.91 -2.60 -40.97
N GLU A 262 -4.04 -2.35 -41.94
CA GLU A 262 -2.65 -2.02 -41.67
C GLU A 262 -2.66 -0.74 -40.84
N THR A 263 -2.61 -0.87 -39.53
CA THR A 263 -2.56 0.28 -38.65
C THR A 263 -1.13 0.83 -38.66
N GLN A 264 -0.99 1.98 -39.22
CA GLN A 264 0.25 2.74 -39.18
C GLN A 264 0.36 3.46 -37.85
N THR A 265 1.37 3.13 -37.05
CA THR A 265 1.61 3.80 -35.79
C THR A 265 2.77 4.78 -35.91
N VAL A 266 2.59 5.95 -35.30
CA VAL A 266 3.61 7.01 -35.25
C VAL A 266 4.08 7.13 -33.80
N SER A 267 5.39 7.21 -33.60
CA SER A 267 5.96 7.28 -32.27
C SER A 267 7.15 8.25 -32.19
N PHE A 268 7.43 8.71 -30.98
CA PHE A 268 8.63 9.50 -30.68
C PHE A 268 9.23 9.05 -29.35
N GLU A 269 10.56 9.11 -29.27
CA GLU A 269 11.31 8.73 -28.08
C GLU A 269 11.30 9.83 -27.03
N ILE A 270 11.18 9.42 -25.75
CA ILE A 270 11.14 10.35 -24.62
C ILE A 270 12.25 10.04 -23.62
N ARG A 271 12.63 11.06 -22.86
CA ARG A 271 13.59 10.91 -21.75
C ARG A 271 12.92 10.22 -20.56
N GLN A 272 13.55 9.20 -20.02
CA GLN A 272 13.03 8.40 -18.90
C GLN A 272 12.71 9.27 -17.68
N GLU A 273 13.52 10.30 -17.42
CA GLU A 273 13.35 11.18 -16.26
C GLU A 273 12.10 12.04 -16.35
N MET A 274 11.59 12.26 -17.56
CA MET A 274 10.47 13.16 -17.84
C MET A 274 9.12 12.41 -17.95
N ILE A 275 9.08 11.11 -17.73
CA ILE A 275 7.86 10.29 -17.89
C ILE A 275 6.72 10.80 -17.00
N GLU A 276 7.01 11.11 -15.74
CA GLU A 276 6.01 11.59 -14.78
C GLU A 276 5.39 12.92 -15.25
N GLU A 277 6.24 13.84 -15.69
CA GLU A 277 5.81 15.16 -16.18
C GLU A 277 4.99 15.03 -17.47
N LEU A 278 5.44 14.17 -18.37
CA LEU A 278 4.73 13.83 -19.61
C LEU A 278 3.34 13.27 -19.31
N GLN A 279 3.24 12.30 -18.39
CA GLN A 279 1.95 11.68 -18.01
C GLN A 279 0.97 12.73 -17.45
N LYS A 280 1.46 13.61 -16.55
CA LYS A 280 0.64 14.68 -15.99
C LYS A 280 0.13 15.61 -17.07
N ARG A 281 1.01 16.00 -18.00
CA ARG A 281 0.65 16.92 -19.08
C ARG A 281 -0.32 16.28 -20.08
N CYS A 282 -0.13 15.02 -20.42
CA CYS A 282 -1.04 14.30 -21.31
C CYS A 282 -2.46 14.20 -20.71
N ILE A 283 -2.57 14.00 -19.40
CA ILE A 283 -3.88 14.00 -18.72
C ILE A 283 -4.52 15.39 -18.81
N GLN A 284 -3.75 16.45 -18.61
CA GLN A 284 -4.25 17.84 -18.72
C GLN A 284 -4.74 18.17 -20.14
N LEU A 285 -4.11 17.57 -21.16
CA LEU A 285 -4.50 17.73 -22.56
C LEU A 285 -5.59 16.76 -23.00
N GLU A 286 -6.12 15.98 -22.06
CA GLU A 286 -7.21 15.00 -22.28
C GLU A 286 -6.80 13.79 -23.14
N TYR A 287 -5.50 13.50 -23.24
CA TYR A 287 -4.96 12.31 -23.92
C TYR A 287 -4.13 11.48 -22.93
N PRO A 288 -4.77 10.74 -22.01
CA PRO A 288 -4.02 9.96 -21.03
C PRO A 288 -3.17 8.87 -21.68
N LEU A 289 -1.95 8.69 -21.20
CA LEU A 289 -1.05 7.66 -21.68
C LEU A 289 -1.48 6.30 -21.14
N LEU A 290 -1.77 5.38 -22.05
CA LEU A 290 -2.09 3.99 -21.70
C LEU A 290 -0.79 3.20 -21.58
N ALA A 291 -0.50 2.68 -20.39
CA ALA A 291 0.67 1.84 -20.14
C ALA A 291 0.20 0.38 -19.96
N GLU A 292 0.14 -0.34 -21.05
CA GLU A 292 -0.22 -1.76 -21.08
C GLU A 292 0.90 -2.55 -21.76
N TYR A 293 1.21 -3.71 -21.20
CA TYR A 293 2.22 -4.62 -21.76
C TYR A 293 1.58 -5.80 -22.46
N ASP A 294 1.78 -5.88 -23.76
CA ASP A 294 1.36 -7.01 -24.59
C ASP A 294 2.43 -8.10 -24.52
N PHE A 295 2.47 -8.79 -23.38
CA PHE A 295 3.50 -9.80 -23.09
C PHE A 295 3.39 -11.05 -23.98
N ARG A 296 2.20 -11.34 -24.50
CA ARG A 296 1.97 -12.51 -25.34
C ARG A 296 2.60 -12.36 -26.70
N ASN A 297 2.58 -11.15 -27.25
CA ASN A 297 3.13 -10.84 -28.57
C ASN A 297 4.56 -10.32 -28.52
N ASP A 298 5.15 -10.18 -27.32
CA ASP A 298 6.54 -9.74 -27.15
C ASP A 298 7.51 -10.88 -27.47
N THR A 299 8.14 -10.81 -28.64
CA THR A 299 9.13 -11.77 -29.11
C THR A 299 10.58 -11.34 -28.77
N VAL A 300 10.77 -10.09 -28.35
CA VAL A 300 12.08 -9.53 -28.01
C VAL A 300 12.57 -10.07 -26.67
N ASN A 301 11.69 -10.12 -25.69
CA ASN A 301 12.01 -10.63 -24.35
C ASN A 301 11.61 -12.11 -24.27
N PRO A 302 12.57 -13.00 -23.96
CA PRO A 302 12.28 -14.44 -23.95
C PRO A 302 11.32 -14.83 -22.83
N ASP A 303 10.46 -15.80 -23.11
CA ASP A 303 9.57 -16.38 -22.12
C ASP A 303 10.36 -17.20 -21.09
N ILE A 304 9.95 -17.08 -19.84
CA ILE A 304 10.51 -17.84 -18.74
C ILE A 304 9.65 -19.07 -18.47
N ASN A 305 10.29 -20.20 -18.25
CA ASN A 305 9.58 -21.42 -17.87
C ASN A 305 9.20 -21.35 -16.39
N MET A 306 8.06 -20.71 -16.14
CA MET A 306 7.54 -20.49 -14.78
C MET A 306 6.03 -20.55 -14.81
N ASP A 307 5.46 -21.57 -14.19
CA ASP A 307 4.02 -21.77 -14.09
C ASP A 307 3.60 -21.81 -12.62
N LEU A 308 2.35 -21.50 -12.38
CA LEU A 308 1.76 -21.64 -11.04
C LEU A 308 1.54 -23.15 -10.77
N LYS A 309 1.93 -23.60 -9.58
CA LYS A 309 1.73 -25.01 -9.21
C LYS A 309 0.24 -25.33 -9.07
N PRO A 310 -0.19 -26.55 -9.42
CA PRO A 310 -1.60 -26.96 -9.28
C PRO A 310 -2.13 -26.87 -7.83
N THR A 311 -1.24 -26.91 -6.85
CA THR A 311 -1.59 -26.77 -5.42
C THR A 311 -1.98 -25.36 -5.03
N ALA A 312 -1.66 -24.37 -5.88
CA ALA A 312 -2.00 -22.97 -5.64
C ALA A 312 -3.44 -22.70 -6.12
N VAL A 313 -4.35 -22.58 -5.16
CA VAL A 313 -5.77 -22.29 -5.43
C VAL A 313 -6.05 -20.83 -5.08
N LEU A 314 -6.43 -20.05 -6.08
CA LEU A 314 -6.78 -18.65 -5.89
C LEU A 314 -8.17 -18.51 -5.27
N ARG A 315 -8.29 -17.57 -4.36
CA ARG A 315 -9.58 -17.18 -3.77
C ARG A 315 -10.31 -16.21 -4.72
N PRO A 316 -11.64 -16.12 -4.67
CA PRO A 316 -12.39 -15.29 -5.63
C PRO A 316 -11.94 -13.84 -5.71
N TYR A 317 -11.62 -13.21 -4.59
CA TYR A 317 -11.15 -11.81 -4.59
C TYR A 317 -9.73 -11.67 -5.18
N GLN A 318 -8.89 -12.70 -5.06
CA GLN A 318 -7.57 -12.72 -5.70
C GLN A 318 -7.73 -12.82 -7.22
N GLU A 319 -8.64 -13.68 -7.69
CA GLU A 319 -8.99 -13.77 -9.11
C GLU A 319 -9.55 -12.45 -9.64
N LYS A 320 -10.46 -11.82 -8.90
CA LYS A 320 -11.02 -10.50 -9.28
C LYS A 320 -9.91 -9.46 -9.43
N SER A 321 -8.95 -9.43 -8.50
CA SER A 321 -7.83 -8.48 -8.58
C SER A 321 -6.94 -8.73 -9.80
N LEU A 322 -6.66 -10.00 -10.12
CA LEU A 322 -5.87 -10.38 -11.30
C LEU A 322 -6.62 -10.11 -12.60
N ARG A 323 -7.94 -10.31 -12.64
CA ARG A 323 -8.77 -9.95 -13.80
C ARG A 323 -8.72 -8.45 -14.09
N LYS A 324 -8.63 -7.62 -13.05
CA LYS A 324 -8.44 -6.16 -13.22
C LYS A 324 -7.08 -5.84 -13.85
N MET A 325 -6.05 -6.63 -13.56
CA MET A 325 -4.73 -6.47 -14.15
C MET A 325 -4.65 -7.00 -15.59
N PHE A 326 -5.31 -8.13 -15.87
CA PHE A 326 -5.17 -8.88 -17.13
C PHE A 326 -6.46 -8.96 -17.96
N GLY A 327 -7.45 -8.11 -17.68
CA GLY A 327 -8.81 -8.23 -18.23
C GLY A 327 -8.92 -8.24 -19.75
N ASN A 328 -8.02 -7.54 -20.44
CA ASN A 328 -8.00 -7.46 -21.91
C ASN A 328 -6.88 -8.32 -22.52
N GLY A 329 -6.34 -9.29 -21.79
CA GLY A 329 -5.23 -10.14 -22.24
C GLY A 329 -3.86 -9.50 -22.18
N ARG A 330 -3.76 -8.25 -21.76
CA ARG A 330 -2.50 -7.51 -21.58
C ARG A 330 -2.26 -7.25 -20.10
N ALA A 331 -1.02 -7.00 -19.71
CA ALA A 331 -0.67 -6.66 -18.32
C ALA A 331 -0.77 -5.15 -18.11
N ARG A 332 -1.60 -4.75 -17.17
CA ARG A 332 -1.82 -3.34 -16.80
C ARG A 332 -1.08 -3.01 -15.52
N SER A 333 -0.34 -1.89 -15.53
CA SER A 333 0.32 -1.36 -14.34
C SER A 333 -0.69 -0.77 -13.37
N GLY A 334 -0.48 -0.97 -12.08
CA GLY A 334 -1.32 -0.40 -11.04
C GLY A 334 -1.09 -1.00 -9.67
N VAL A 335 -1.96 -0.64 -8.73
CA VAL A 335 -1.85 -1.05 -7.33
C VAL A 335 -3.04 -1.94 -6.95
N ILE A 336 -2.74 -3.07 -6.31
CA ILE A 336 -3.74 -3.96 -5.72
C ILE A 336 -3.66 -3.86 -4.21
N VAL A 337 -4.79 -3.54 -3.57
CA VAL A 337 -4.89 -3.36 -2.11
C VAL A 337 -5.62 -4.56 -1.51
N LEU A 338 -4.89 -5.35 -0.74
CA LEU A 338 -5.42 -6.53 -0.04
C LEU A 338 -4.95 -6.52 1.42
N PRO A 339 -5.82 -6.77 2.40
CA PRO A 339 -5.40 -6.77 3.79
C PRO A 339 -4.33 -7.83 4.09
N CYS A 340 -3.64 -7.67 5.19
CA CYS A 340 -2.68 -8.67 5.67
C CYS A 340 -3.40 -10.01 5.87
N GLY A 341 -2.76 -11.10 5.48
CA GLY A 341 -3.36 -12.43 5.56
C GLY A 341 -4.23 -12.80 4.36
N ALA A 342 -4.54 -11.85 3.48
CA ALA A 342 -5.37 -12.11 2.28
C ALA A 342 -4.57 -12.70 1.10
N GLY A 343 -3.28 -13.00 1.28
CA GLY A 343 -2.47 -13.67 0.27
C GLY A 343 -1.94 -12.77 -0.85
N LYS A 344 -1.47 -11.57 -0.51
CA LYS A 344 -0.84 -10.63 -1.46
C LYS A 344 0.28 -11.28 -2.27
N SER A 345 1.13 -12.06 -1.60
CA SER A 345 2.28 -12.71 -2.24
C SER A 345 1.85 -13.70 -3.32
N LEU A 346 0.78 -14.44 -3.08
CA LEU A 346 0.22 -15.37 -4.07
C LEU A 346 -0.27 -14.62 -5.32
N VAL A 347 -0.90 -13.46 -5.13
CA VAL A 347 -1.33 -12.59 -6.24
C VAL A 347 -0.11 -12.15 -7.06
N GLY A 348 0.96 -11.71 -6.39
CA GLY A 348 2.21 -11.31 -7.05
C GLY A 348 2.88 -12.45 -7.81
N VAL A 349 2.99 -13.63 -7.20
CA VAL A 349 3.56 -14.83 -7.86
C VAL A 349 2.69 -15.23 -9.06
N THR A 350 1.37 -15.20 -8.92
CA THR A 350 0.44 -15.52 -10.04
C THR A 350 0.61 -14.53 -11.18
N ALA A 351 0.74 -13.24 -10.88
CA ALA A 351 0.99 -12.21 -11.89
C ALA A 351 2.30 -12.49 -12.66
N ALA A 352 3.37 -12.84 -11.95
CA ALA A 352 4.67 -13.20 -12.55
C ALA A 352 4.54 -14.44 -13.45
N CYS A 353 3.82 -15.46 -13.00
CA CYS A 353 3.57 -16.68 -13.77
C CYS A 353 2.69 -16.42 -15.00
N THR A 354 1.82 -15.42 -14.95
CA THR A 354 0.95 -15.04 -16.07
C THR A 354 1.75 -14.29 -17.14
N VAL A 355 2.56 -13.32 -16.74
CA VAL A 355 3.39 -12.52 -17.66
C VAL A 355 4.50 -13.38 -18.29
N ARG A 356 5.11 -14.29 -17.52
CA ARG A 356 6.15 -15.24 -17.97
C ARG A 356 7.35 -14.55 -18.59
N LYS A 357 7.68 -13.36 -18.12
CA LYS A 357 8.88 -12.61 -18.52
C LYS A 357 9.73 -12.35 -17.27
N ARG A 358 10.95 -11.85 -17.48
CA ARG A 358 11.86 -11.55 -16.36
C ARG A 358 11.18 -10.64 -15.35
N CYS A 359 11.22 -11.03 -14.07
CA CYS A 359 10.51 -10.37 -12.98
C CYS A 359 11.48 -9.81 -11.93
N LEU A 360 11.24 -8.58 -11.48
CA LEU A 360 11.95 -7.96 -10.37
C LEU A 360 10.97 -7.74 -9.23
N VAL A 361 11.32 -8.17 -8.01
CA VAL A 361 10.52 -7.94 -6.82
C VAL A 361 11.28 -7.02 -5.87
N LEU A 362 10.65 -5.97 -5.40
CA LEU A 362 11.24 -5.01 -4.45
C LEU A 362 10.44 -5.00 -3.14
N GLY A 363 11.15 -5.27 -2.05
CA GLY A 363 10.60 -5.25 -0.70
C GLY A 363 11.27 -4.22 0.19
N ASN A 364 10.78 -4.10 1.42
CA ASN A 364 11.27 -3.11 2.39
C ASN A 364 12.53 -3.58 3.14
N SER A 365 12.74 -4.89 3.23
CA SER A 365 13.78 -5.45 4.10
C SER A 365 14.34 -6.75 3.53
N SER A 366 15.49 -7.18 4.02
CA SER A 366 16.07 -8.48 3.65
C SER A 366 15.18 -9.65 4.08
N VAL A 367 14.42 -9.50 5.16
CA VAL A 367 13.42 -10.51 5.58
C VAL A 367 12.33 -10.65 4.51
N SER A 368 11.85 -9.52 3.99
CA SER A 368 10.86 -9.51 2.90
C SER A 368 11.41 -10.22 1.64
N VAL A 369 12.70 -10.04 1.34
CA VAL A 369 13.37 -10.69 0.20
C VAL A 369 13.34 -12.22 0.37
N GLU A 370 13.68 -12.72 1.56
CA GLU A 370 13.65 -14.16 1.86
C GLU A 370 12.23 -14.71 1.81
N GLN A 371 11.26 -13.95 2.30
CA GLN A 371 9.85 -14.34 2.24
C GLN A 371 9.38 -14.46 0.79
N TRP A 372 9.70 -13.48 -0.07
CA TRP A 372 9.34 -13.52 -1.48
C TRP A 372 9.98 -14.71 -2.19
N LYS A 373 11.27 -14.98 -1.93
CA LYS A 373 11.95 -16.17 -2.46
C LYS A 373 11.21 -17.46 -2.06
N SER A 374 10.86 -17.57 -0.78
CA SER A 374 10.08 -18.70 -0.26
C SER A 374 8.71 -18.82 -0.94
N GLN A 375 8.03 -17.69 -1.19
CA GLN A 375 6.72 -17.69 -1.87
C GLN A 375 6.83 -18.15 -3.32
N PHE A 376 7.85 -17.72 -4.07
CA PHE A 376 8.08 -18.21 -5.42
C PHE A 376 8.34 -19.71 -5.44
N LYS A 377 9.16 -20.23 -4.52
CA LYS A 377 9.44 -21.66 -4.38
C LYS A 377 8.18 -22.46 -4.01
N MET A 378 7.33 -21.89 -3.16
CA MET A 378 6.10 -22.53 -2.68
C MET A 378 5.05 -22.64 -3.79
N TRP A 379 4.82 -21.58 -4.54
CA TRP A 379 3.66 -21.45 -5.44
C TRP A 379 3.97 -21.60 -6.93
N SER A 380 5.25 -21.50 -7.33
CA SER A 380 5.62 -21.61 -8.76
C SER A 380 6.56 -22.79 -9.01
N THR A 381 6.66 -23.17 -10.30
CA THR A 381 7.52 -24.27 -10.77
C THR A 381 8.97 -23.83 -10.99
N ILE A 382 9.30 -22.55 -10.75
CA ILE A 382 10.64 -22.01 -11.01
C ILE A 382 11.72 -22.72 -10.19
N ASP A 383 12.86 -22.97 -10.83
CA ASP A 383 14.03 -23.53 -10.14
C ASP A 383 14.64 -22.48 -9.20
N ASP A 384 15.08 -22.90 -8.01
CA ASP A 384 15.74 -22.02 -7.02
C ASP A 384 16.99 -21.33 -7.57
N SER A 385 17.70 -21.98 -8.49
CA SER A 385 18.90 -21.42 -9.15
C SER A 385 18.60 -20.20 -10.03
N LEU A 386 17.34 -20.07 -10.48
CA LEU A 386 16.88 -18.96 -11.33
C LEU A 386 16.32 -17.77 -10.52
N ILE A 387 16.32 -17.87 -9.19
CA ILE A 387 15.90 -16.79 -8.28
C ILE A 387 17.13 -16.18 -7.63
N CYS A 388 17.47 -14.95 -7.97
CA CYS A 388 18.62 -14.28 -7.40
C CYS A 388 18.20 -13.21 -6.37
N ARG A 389 18.90 -13.17 -5.24
CA ARG A 389 18.71 -12.16 -4.19
C ARG A 389 19.81 -11.11 -4.30
N PHE A 390 19.43 -9.87 -4.10
CA PHE A 390 20.40 -8.76 -4.08
C PHE A 390 20.10 -7.87 -2.86
N THR A 391 20.75 -8.20 -1.76
CA THR A 391 20.63 -7.49 -0.48
C THR A 391 22.03 -7.18 0.07
N SER A 392 22.10 -6.55 1.23
CA SER A 392 23.36 -6.35 1.96
C SER A 392 24.05 -7.69 2.26
N ASP A 393 23.26 -8.69 2.62
CA ASP A 393 23.73 -9.95 3.18
C ASP A 393 23.85 -11.07 2.13
N ALA A 394 23.11 -10.96 1.04
CA ALA A 394 23.07 -11.96 -0.03
C ALA A 394 23.17 -11.28 -1.40
N LYS A 395 24.25 -11.59 -2.11
CA LYS A 395 24.50 -11.12 -3.49
C LYS A 395 24.68 -12.33 -4.38
N ASP A 396 23.57 -12.94 -4.76
CA ASP A 396 23.55 -14.08 -5.67
C ASP A 396 24.01 -13.63 -7.07
N LYS A 397 24.57 -14.55 -7.84
CA LYS A 397 25.00 -14.24 -9.21
C LYS A 397 23.77 -14.00 -10.09
N PRO A 398 23.65 -12.83 -10.74
CA PRO A 398 22.45 -12.50 -11.51
C PRO A 398 22.40 -13.13 -12.90
N ILE A 399 23.52 -13.63 -13.41
CA ILE A 399 23.63 -14.15 -14.77
C ILE A 399 22.73 -15.37 -14.92
N GLY A 400 21.77 -15.27 -15.85
CA GLY A 400 20.83 -16.35 -16.15
C GLY A 400 19.60 -16.40 -15.24
N CYS A 401 19.48 -15.52 -14.25
CA CYS A 401 18.32 -15.55 -13.37
C CYS A 401 17.05 -15.00 -14.05
N SER A 402 15.92 -15.56 -13.66
CA SER A 402 14.58 -15.20 -14.19
C SER A 402 13.84 -14.26 -13.24
N VAL A 403 14.04 -14.42 -11.94
CA VAL A 403 13.43 -13.60 -10.90
C VAL A 403 14.54 -13.00 -10.03
N ALA A 404 14.60 -11.68 -9.97
CA ALA A 404 15.50 -10.97 -9.06
C ALA A 404 14.67 -10.38 -7.92
N ILE A 405 15.14 -10.51 -6.69
CA ILE A 405 14.48 -9.99 -5.50
C ILE A 405 15.45 -9.11 -4.73
N SER A 406 15.06 -7.86 -4.46
CA SER A 406 15.91 -6.88 -3.79
C SER A 406 15.11 -5.97 -2.85
N THR A 407 15.79 -5.00 -2.26
CA THR A 407 15.14 -3.97 -1.45
C THR A 407 15.20 -2.61 -2.14
N TYR A 408 14.24 -1.73 -1.82
CA TYR A 408 14.23 -0.37 -2.34
C TYR A 408 15.50 0.39 -1.95
N SER A 409 15.95 0.21 -0.72
CA SER A 409 17.18 0.86 -0.22
C SER A 409 18.40 0.39 -0.97
N MET A 410 18.47 -0.89 -1.30
CA MET A 410 19.62 -1.44 -2.07
C MET A 410 19.73 -0.81 -3.46
N LEU A 411 18.61 -0.68 -4.16
CA LEU A 411 18.60 -0.06 -5.50
C LEU A 411 18.80 1.47 -5.43
N GLY A 412 18.15 2.14 -4.47
CA GLY A 412 18.19 3.60 -4.33
C GLY A 412 19.44 4.17 -3.67
N HIS A 413 20.37 3.33 -3.26
CA HIS A 413 21.61 3.76 -2.56
C HIS A 413 22.53 4.61 -3.44
N THR A 414 23.02 5.74 -2.91
CA THR A 414 23.80 6.73 -3.68
C THR A 414 25.31 6.71 -3.40
N THR A 415 25.74 6.10 -2.31
CA THR A 415 27.17 6.09 -1.99
C THR A 415 27.91 4.99 -2.77
N LYS A 416 29.23 4.98 -2.65
CA LYS A 416 30.09 4.02 -3.36
C LYS A 416 29.71 2.58 -3.01
N ARG A 417 29.50 1.77 -4.03
CA ARG A 417 29.17 0.34 -3.90
C ARG A 417 30.44 -0.49 -3.98
N SER A 418 30.40 -1.70 -3.44
CA SER A 418 31.43 -2.70 -3.69
C SER A 418 31.46 -3.04 -5.19
N TRP A 419 32.61 -3.53 -5.67
CA TRP A 419 32.76 -3.92 -7.07
C TRP A 419 31.70 -4.93 -7.52
N GLU A 420 31.40 -5.91 -6.70
CA GLU A 420 30.35 -6.90 -6.97
C GLU A 420 28.98 -6.26 -7.09
N ALA A 421 28.67 -5.36 -6.20
CA ALA A 421 27.41 -4.60 -6.26
C ALA A 421 27.31 -3.71 -7.50
N UNK A 422 28.17 -3.28 -7.98
CA UNK A 422 28.23 -2.60 -8.99
C UNK A 422 27.86 -3.26 -10.07
N ARG A 423 28.58 -4.36 -10.38
CA ARG A 423 28.30 -5.28 -11.50
C ARG A 423 26.82 -5.72 -11.52
N VAL A 424 26.28 -6.11 -10.35
CA VAL A 424 24.86 -6.51 -10.25
C VAL A 424 23.94 -5.34 -10.63
N MET A 425 24.25 -4.14 -10.20
CA MET A 425 23.47 -2.94 -10.53
C MET A 425 23.52 -2.62 -12.03
N GLU A 426 24.70 -2.74 -12.66
CA GLU A 426 24.84 -2.57 -14.11
C GLU A 426 23.99 -3.59 -14.87
N TRP A 427 24.06 -4.83 -14.41
CA TRP A 427 23.22 -5.89 -14.99
C TRP A 427 21.73 -5.57 -14.82
N MET A 428 21.29 -5.13 -13.61
CA MET A 428 19.89 -4.77 -13.36
C MET A 428 19.40 -3.63 -14.27
N ARG A 429 20.28 -2.64 -14.52
CA ARG A 429 19.97 -1.51 -15.40
C ARG A 429 19.91 -1.92 -16.87
N SER A 430 20.70 -2.90 -17.27
CA SER A 430 20.74 -3.36 -18.65
C SER A 430 19.54 -4.26 -19.02
N GLN A 431 18.81 -4.78 -18.01
CA GLN A 431 17.68 -5.66 -18.25
C GLN A 431 16.39 -4.86 -18.53
N GLU A 432 15.61 -5.39 -19.43
CA GLU A 432 14.24 -4.96 -19.71
C GLU A 432 13.32 -5.90 -18.93
N TRP A 433 12.75 -5.39 -17.83
CA TRP A 433 11.91 -6.19 -16.92
C TRP A 433 10.49 -6.28 -17.48
N GLY A 434 9.96 -7.46 -17.62
CA GLY A 434 8.57 -7.66 -18.03
C GLY A 434 7.60 -7.22 -16.91
N LEU A 435 7.96 -7.53 -15.67
CA LEU A 435 7.14 -7.18 -14.51
C LEU A 435 8.04 -6.75 -13.34
N ILE A 436 7.68 -5.63 -12.70
CA ILE A 436 8.21 -5.28 -11.39
C ILE A 436 7.08 -5.40 -10.37
N ILE A 437 7.31 -6.16 -9.30
CA ILE A 437 6.42 -6.26 -8.15
C ILE A 437 6.97 -5.37 -7.04
N LEU A 438 6.17 -4.43 -6.60
CA LEU A 438 6.52 -3.43 -5.59
C LEU A 438 5.72 -3.71 -4.32
N ASP A 439 6.38 -4.31 -3.33
CA ASP A 439 5.70 -4.70 -2.08
C ASP A 439 5.67 -3.53 -1.08
N GLU A 440 4.55 -3.39 -0.38
CA GLU A 440 4.27 -2.38 0.65
C GLU A 440 4.56 -0.94 0.16
N VAL A 441 4.03 -0.60 -1.01
CA VAL A 441 4.28 0.65 -1.73
C VAL A 441 3.99 1.91 -0.91
N HIS A 442 3.05 1.83 0.04
CA HIS A 442 2.68 2.97 0.89
C HIS A 442 3.78 3.42 1.85
N THR A 443 4.77 2.55 2.13
CA THR A 443 5.80 2.83 3.15
C THR A 443 6.98 3.66 2.62
N ILE A 444 7.11 3.82 1.32
CA ILE A 444 8.34 4.32 0.69
C ILE A 444 8.16 5.78 0.27
N PRO A 445 9.11 6.66 0.61
CA PRO A 445 9.05 8.04 0.15
C PRO A 445 9.01 8.15 -1.38
N ALA A 446 8.19 9.04 -1.90
CA ALA A 446 8.05 9.26 -3.34
C ALA A 446 9.40 9.52 -4.02
N ARG A 447 10.29 10.24 -3.34
CA ARG A 447 11.65 10.53 -3.80
C ARG A 447 12.48 9.26 -4.02
N MET A 448 12.37 8.27 -3.13
CA MET A 448 13.03 6.97 -3.25
C MET A 448 12.45 6.18 -4.44
N PHE A 449 11.13 6.18 -4.57
CA PHE A 449 10.44 5.55 -5.71
C PHE A 449 10.93 6.11 -7.04
N ARG A 450 10.94 7.44 -7.18
CA ARG A 450 11.40 8.09 -8.41
C ARG A 450 12.82 7.62 -8.76
N ARG A 451 13.71 7.60 -7.77
CA ARG A 451 15.08 7.13 -7.97
C ARG A 451 15.15 5.68 -8.44
N VAL A 452 14.41 4.79 -7.79
CA VAL A 452 14.40 3.36 -8.16
C VAL A 452 13.88 3.18 -9.60
N LEU A 453 12.80 3.87 -9.95
CA LEU A 453 12.18 3.77 -11.27
C LEU A 453 13.03 4.42 -12.39
N THR A 454 13.96 5.32 -12.05
CA THR A 454 14.95 5.82 -13.02
C THR A 454 16.11 4.83 -13.23
N ILE A 455 16.30 3.90 -12.32
CA ILE A 455 17.37 2.89 -12.39
C ILE A 455 16.93 1.67 -13.19
N VAL A 456 15.69 1.21 -12.98
CA VAL A 456 15.16 -0.02 -13.59
C VAL A 456 14.02 0.30 -14.53
N GLN A 457 14.01 -0.40 -15.66
CA GLN A 457 12.99 -0.20 -16.71
C GLN A 457 12.09 -1.44 -16.79
N ALA A 458 10.79 -1.22 -16.74
CA ALA A 458 9.80 -2.30 -16.76
C ALA A 458 8.64 -2.01 -17.69
N HIS A 459 8.14 -3.05 -18.33
CA HIS A 459 6.92 -3.00 -19.14
C HIS A 459 5.69 -2.84 -18.26
N CYS A 460 5.66 -3.52 -17.11
CA CYS A 460 4.51 -3.51 -16.21
C CYS A 460 4.98 -3.39 -14.75
N LYS A 461 4.28 -2.60 -13.98
CA LYS A 461 4.55 -2.38 -12.54
C LYS A 461 3.32 -2.77 -11.73
N LEU A 462 3.48 -3.67 -10.78
CA LEU A 462 2.42 -4.10 -9.87
C LEU A 462 2.77 -3.70 -8.43
N GLY A 463 2.04 -2.74 -7.89
CA GLY A 463 2.14 -2.37 -6.48
C GLY A 463 1.23 -3.23 -5.63
N LEU A 464 1.76 -3.78 -4.54
CA LEU A 464 1.00 -4.56 -3.57
C LEU A 464 1.07 -3.89 -2.20
N THR A 465 -0.08 -3.74 -1.56
CA THR A 465 -0.12 -3.13 -0.23
C THR A 465 -1.34 -3.61 0.55
N ALA A 466 -1.24 -3.58 1.88
CA ALA A 466 -2.39 -3.84 2.75
C ALA A 466 -3.31 -2.61 2.83
N THR A 467 -2.75 -1.42 2.74
CA THR A 467 -3.48 -0.16 2.84
C THR A 467 -2.88 0.87 1.90
N LEU A 468 -3.72 1.68 1.29
CA LEU A 468 -3.26 2.78 0.46
C LEU A 468 -3.48 4.12 1.19
N VAL A 469 -3.08 4.15 2.46
CA VAL A 469 -3.16 5.35 3.30
C VAL A 469 -1.76 5.92 3.51
N ARG A 470 -1.58 7.18 3.17
CA ARG A 470 -0.33 7.92 3.39
C ARG A 470 -0.63 9.16 4.22
N GLU A 471 0.22 9.44 5.18
CA GLU A 471 0.08 10.61 6.06
C GLU A 471 0.56 11.91 5.39
N ASP A 472 1.33 11.79 4.29
CA ASP A 472 1.87 12.92 3.54
C ASP A 472 1.01 13.34 2.34
N ASP A 473 -0.18 12.77 2.20
CA ASP A 473 -1.16 13.00 1.11
C ASP A 473 -0.59 12.83 -0.32
N LYS A 474 0.54 12.14 -0.44
CA LYS A 474 1.22 11.89 -1.72
C LYS A 474 0.81 10.57 -2.38
N ILE A 475 -0.41 10.11 -2.13
CA ILE A 475 -0.97 8.93 -2.83
C ILE A 475 -1.04 9.21 -4.34
N VAL A 476 -1.35 10.43 -4.72
CA VAL A 476 -1.46 10.85 -6.13
C VAL A 476 -0.16 10.57 -6.89
N ASP A 477 0.99 10.75 -6.26
CA ASP A 477 2.29 10.47 -6.88
C ASP A 477 2.41 8.99 -7.28
N LEU A 478 1.80 8.06 -6.53
CA LEU A 478 1.85 6.63 -6.86
C LEU A 478 1.08 6.31 -8.13
N ASN A 479 0.01 7.06 -8.43
CA ASN A 479 -0.76 6.88 -9.67
C ASN A 479 0.11 7.15 -10.91
N PHE A 480 1.05 8.09 -10.81
CA PHE A 480 1.97 8.38 -11.91
C PHE A 480 3.19 7.46 -11.91
N LEU A 481 3.69 7.11 -10.73
CA LEU A 481 4.91 6.30 -10.60
C LEU A 481 4.67 4.83 -10.87
N ILE A 482 3.54 4.29 -10.46
CA ILE A 482 3.19 2.87 -10.61
C ILE A 482 2.03 2.71 -11.59
N GLY A 483 0.91 3.33 -11.28
CA GLY A 483 -0.34 3.21 -12.01
C GLY A 483 -1.54 3.35 -11.06
N PRO A 484 -2.76 3.31 -11.60
CA PRO A 484 -3.96 3.51 -10.80
C PRO A 484 -4.22 2.34 -9.83
N LYS A 485 -5.10 2.56 -8.88
CA LYS A 485 -5.60 1.50 -8.02
C LYS A 485 -6.50 0.57 -8.85
N LEU A 486 -6.01 -0.64 -9.12
CA LEU A 486 -6.73 -1.64 -9.92
C LEU A 486 -7.83 -2.32 -9.10
N TYR A 487 -7.56 -2.58 -7.84
CA TYR A 487 -8.48 -3.33 -6.98
C TYR A 487 -8.22 -3.01 -5.52
N GLU A 488 -9.29 -2.93 -4.75
CA GLU A 488 -9.23 -2.84 -3.28
C GLU A 488 -10.28 -3.78 -2.69
N ALA A 489 -9.83 -4.74 -1.89
CA ALA A 489 -10.71 -5.72 -1.26
C ALA A 489 -11.58 -5.07 -0.17
N ASN A 490 -12.83 -5.50 -0.08
CA ASN A 490 -13.72 -5.14 1.01
C ASN A 490 -13.39 -6.04 2.22
N TRP A 491 -12.82 -5.46 3.27
CA TRP A 491 -12.36 -6.21 4.44
C TRP A 491 -13.52 -6.93 5.14
N MET A 492 -14.70 -6.31 5.23
CA MET A 492 -15.87 -6.92 5.86
C MET A 492 -16.38 -8.12 5.07
N GLU A 493 -16.36 -8.03 3.74
CA GLU A 493 -16.72 -9.16 2.89
C GLU A 493 -15.75 -10.33 3.07
N LEU A 494 -14.45 -10.05 3.15
CA LEU A 494 -13.43 -11.09 3.41
C LEU A 494 -13.60 -11.72 4.80
N GLN A 495 -13.96 -10.92 5.80
CA GLN A 495 -14.22 -11.38 7.15
C GLN A 495 -15.46 -12.29 7.19
N ASN A 496 -16.57 -11.84 6.57
CA ASN A 496 -17.82 -12.59 6.53
C ASN A 496 -17.69 -13.94 5.80
N ASN A 497 -16.82 -13.98 4.79
CA ASN A 497 -16.54 -15.21 4.02
C ASN A 497 -15.46 -16.08 4.68
N GLY A 498 -14.93 -15.70 5.84
CA GLY A 498 -13.93 -16.48 6.58
C GLY A 498 -12.52 -16.45 6.03
N TYR A 499 -12.25 -15.56 5.08
CA TYR A 499 -10.90 -15.43 4.50
C TYR A 499 -9.93 -14.72 5.42
N ILE A 500 -10.44 -13.86 6.29
CA ILE A 500 -9.68 -13.20 7.35
C ILE A 500 -10.44 -13.33 8.68
N ALA A 501 -9.78 -13.02 9.80
CA ALA A 501 -10.34 -13.17 11.13
C ALA A 501 -11.51 -12.19 11.38
N LYS A 502 -12.48 -12.62 12.18
CA LYS A 502 -13.55 -11.76 12.71
C LYS A 502 -13.02 -11.00 13.91
N VAL A 503 -12.79 -9.72 13.75
CA VAL A 503 -12.13 -8.88 14.77
C VAL A 503 -13.15 -8.02 15.51
N GLN A 504 -13.10 -8.08 16.85
CA GLN A 504 -13.78 -7.09 17.69
C GLN A 504 -12.82 -5.93 17.98
N CYS A 505 -13.16 -4.75 17.49
CA CYS A 505 -12.40 -3.53 17.76
C CYS A 505 -13.00 -2.83 18.97
N ALA A 506 -12.17 -2.51 19.96
CA ALA A 506 -12.64 -1.87 21.17
C ALA A 506 -11.64 -0.82 21.67
N GLU A 507 -12.16 0.28 22.16
CA GLU A 507 -11.38 1.31 22.83
C GLU A 507 -11.74 1.27 24.32
N VAL A 508 -10.73 1.06 25.16
CA VAL A 508 -10.91 1.01 26.61
C VAL A 508 -10.51 2.37 27.19
N TRP A 509 -11.47 3.08 27.75
CA TRP A 509 -11.24 4.36 28.37
C TRP A 509 -10.75 4.16 29.81
N CYS A 510 -9.54 4.62 30.10
CA CYS A 510 -8.88 4.47 31.39
C CYS A 510 -8.84 5.83 32.09
N PRO A 511 -9.61 6.04 33.16
CA PRO A 511 -9.58 7.34 33.86
C PRO A 511 -8.18 7.58 34.48
N MET A 512 -7.72 8.80 34.38
CA MET A 512 -6.47 9.20 35.05
C MET A 512 -6.66 9.23 36.56
N SER A 513 -5.64 8.75 37.32
CA SER A 513 -5.65 8.98 38.75
C SER A 513 -5.51 10.49 39.03
N PRO A 514 -6.09 11.00 40.11
CA PRO A 514 -6.04 12.44 40.39
C PRO A 514 -4.62 13.01 40.42
N GLU A 515 -3.66 12.28 40.99
CA GLU A 515 -2.26 12.68 41.08
C GLU A 515 -1.59 12.77 39.70
N PHE A 516 -1.82 11.79 38.85
CA PHE A 516 -1.31 11.77 37.46
C PHE A 516 -1.95 12.89 36.62
N TYR A 517 -3.25 13.13 36.79
CA TYR A 517 -3.96 14.16 36.03
C TYR A 517 -3.49 15.56 36.45
N HIS A 518 -3.26 15.79 37.75
CA HIS A 518 -2.71 17.04 38.26
C HIS A 518 -1.37 17.37 37.58
N GLU A 519 -0.47 16.40 37.57
CA GLU A 519 0.84 16.58 36.92
C GLU A 519 0.73 16.73 35.40
N TYR A 520 -0.21 16.02 34.76
CA TYR A 520 -0.47 16.12 33.32
C TYR A 520 -0.90 17.54 32.91
N VAL A 521 -1.74 18.18 33.71
CA VAL A 521 -2.18 19.56 33.46
C VAL A 521 -1.05 20.56 33.72
N ALA A 522 -0.22 20.30 34.75
CA ALA A 522 0.88 21.19 35.16
C ALA A 522 2.04 21.18 34.17
N ILE A 523 2.37 20.01 33.59
CA ILE A 523 3.53 19.83 32.70
C ILE A 523 3.14 20.13 31.26
N LYS A 524 3.87 21.05 30.62
CA LYS A 524 3.66 21.41 29.20
C LYS A 524 4.70 20.81 28.26
N THR A 525 5.69 20.09 28.78
CA THR A 525 6.73 19.46 27.97
C THR A 525 6.25 18.08 27.40
N LYS A 526 7.06 17.47 26.53
CA LYS A 526 6.81 16.13 25.99
C LYS A 526 6.59 15.07 27.09
N LYS A 527 7.10 15.32 28.27
CA LYS A 527 6.96 14.44 29.45
C LYS A 527 5.51 14.11 29.81
N ARG A 528 4.55 14.96 29.43
CA ARG A 528 3.13 14.68 29.66
C ARG A 528 2.64 13.44 28.89
N ILE A 529 3.36 13.04 27.79
CA ILE A 529 3.09 11.80 27.06
C ILE A 529 3.29 10.59 27.98
N LEU A 530 4.36 10.60 28.77
CA LEU A 530 4.63 9.53 29.75
C LEU A 530 3.54 9.44 30.81
N LEU A 531 2.96 10.57 31.22
CA LEU A 531 1.92 10.58 32.23
C LEU A 531 0.65 9.87 31.80
N TYR A 532 0.17 10.11 30.58
CA TYR A 532 -1.02 9.41 30.13
C TYR A 532 -0.71 7.97 29.67
N THR A 533 0.49 7.71 29.18
CA THR A 533 0.90 6.35 28.79
C THR A 533 1.10 5.45 30.02
N MET A 534 1.68 6.01 31.08
CA MET A 534 1.96 5.30 32.34
C MET A 534 0.83 5.43 33.37
N ASN A 535 -0.33 5.90 32.97
CA ASN A 535 -1.53 5.99 33.81
C ASN A 535 -1.76 4.65 34.53
N PRO A 536 -1.82 4.62 35.88
CA PRO A 536 -2.00 3.38 36.66
C PRO A 536 -3.22 2.57 36.22
N ASN A 537 -4.33 3.23 35.92
CA ASN A 537 -5.56 2.57 35.50
C ASN A 537 -5.41 1.95 34.10
N LYS A 538 -4.61 2.57 33.23
CA LYS A 538 -4.26 1.99 31.91
C LYS A 538 -3.40 0.72 32.09
N PHE A 539 -2.43 0.77 32.99
CA PHE A 539 -1.60 -0.38 33.33
C PHE A 539 -2.45 -1.54 33.84
N ARG A 540 -3.38 -1.24 34.79
CA ARG A 540 -4.29 -2.25 35.36
C ARG A 540 -5.19 -2.86 34.28
N ALA A 541 -5.72 -2.03 33.38
CA ALA A 541 -6.55 -2.51 32.26
C ALA A 541 -5.72 -3.44 31.33
N CYS A 542 -4.49 -3.06 31.03
CA CYS A 542 -3.58 -3.88 30.22
C CYS A 542 -3.29 -5.22 30.90
N GLN A 543 -2.94 -5.21 32.19
CA GLN A 543 -2.68 -6.41 32.98
C GLN A 543 -3.90 -7.33 33.02
N PHE A 544 -5.08 -6.78 33.24
CA PHE A 544 -6.34 -7.53 33.25
C PHE A 544 -6.61 -8.20 31.92
N LEU A 545 -6.50 -7.46 30.82
CA LEU A 545 -6.73 -8.00 29.47
C LEU A 545 -5.74 -9.12 29.14
N ILE A 546 -4.46 -8.93 29.51
CA ILE A 546 -3.43 -9.96 29.30
C ILE A 546 -3.81 -11.24 30.06
N ARG A 547 -4.15 -11.13 31.36
CA ARG A 547 -4.54 -12.28 32.17
C ARG A 547 -5.79 -12.96 31.63
N PHE A 548 -6.79 -12.18 31.27
CA PHE A 548 -8.05 -12.68 30.70
C PHE A 548 -7.80 -13.54 29.45
N HIS A 549 -7.02 -13.02 28.53
CA HIS A 549 -6.76 -13.71 27.27
C HIS A 549 -5.75 -14.87 27.40
N GLU A 550 -4.79 -14.77 28.32
CA GLU A 550 -3.86 -15.89 28.59
C GLU A 550 -4.58 -17.09 29.18
N ARG A 551 -5.63 -16.88 30.00
CA ARG A 551 -6.48 -17.97 30.49
C ARG A 551 -7.23 -18.69 29.36
N ARG A 552 -7.48 -18.00 28.28
CA ARG A 552 -8.11 -18.55 27.05
C ARG A 552 -7.09 -19.17 26.09
N ASN A 553 -5.80 -19.15 26.44
CA ASN A 553 -4.67 -19.55 25.58
C ASN A 553 -4.55 -18.70 24.31
N ASP A 554 -5.03 -17.46 24.31
CA ASP A 554 -4.87 -16.54 23.20
C ASP A 554 -3.42 -16.05 23.12
N LYS A 555 -2.92 -15.83 21.90
CA LYS A 555 -1.63 -15.20 21.64
C LYS A 555 -1.83 -13.68 21.57
N ILE A 556 -1.09 -12.94 22.37
CA ILE A 556 -1.28 -11.51 22.61
C ILE A 556 -0.04 -10.73 22.18
N ILE A 557 -0.23 -9.71 21.36
CA ILE A 557 0.81 -8.72 21.02
C ILE A 557 0.41 -7.39 21.63
N VAL A 558 1.29 -6.81 22.44
CA VAL A 558 1.06 -5.51 23.06
C VAL A 558 2.00 -4.48 22.44
N PHE A 559 1.45 -3.41 21.89
CA PHE A 559 2.21 -2.33 21.25
C PHE A 559 2.35 -1.13 22.19
N ALA A 560 3.55 -0.62 22.28
CA ALA A 560 3.85 0.66 22.94
C ALA A 560 4.94 1.39 22.15
N ASP A 561 4.60 2.53 21.57
CA ASP A 561 5.53 3.30 20.73
C ASP A 561 6.64 3.93 21.58
N ASN A 562 6.33 4.28 22.82
CA ASN A 562 7.30 4.82 23.75
C ASN A 562 8.09 3.69 24.42
N VAL A 563 9.42 3.74 24.30
CA VAL A 563 10.33 2.66 24.77
C VAL A 563 10.35 2.59 26.32
N PHE A 564 10.25 3.73 27.02
CA PHE A 564 10.18 3.75 28.48
C PHE A 564 8.96 2.97 28.96
N ALA A 565 7.79 3.29 28.40
CA ALA A 565 6.53 2.61 28.75
C ALA A 565 6.60 1.13 28.39
N LEU A 566 7.11 0.80 27.18
CA LEU A 566 7.28 -0.59 26.74
C LEU A 566 8.04 -1.42 27.77
N LYS A 567 9.18 -0.93 28.21
CA LYS A 567 10.06 -1.61 29.17
C LYS A 567 9.38 -1.73 30.53
N GLU A 568 8.78 -0.66 31.02
CA GLU A 568 8.12 -0.66 32.34
C GLU A 568 6.98 -1.69 32.40
N TYR A 569 6.10 -1.70 31.39
CA TYR A 569 5.01 -2.67 31.32
C TYR A 569 5.56 -4.10 31.19
N ALA A 570 6.48 -4.35 30.28
CA ALA A 570 6.99 -5.69 30.00
C ALA A 570 7.75 -6.29 31.19
N ILE A 571 8.62 -5.49 31.81
CA ILE A 571 9.45 -5.94 32.95
C ILE A 571 8.57 -6.24 34.16
N ARG A 572 7.64 -5.35 34.49
CA ARG A 572 6.74 -5.53 35.64
C ARG A 572 5.81 -6.73 35.46
N LEU A 573 5.34 -6.95 34.24
CA LEU A 573 4.47 -8.09 33.92
C LEU A 573 5.27 -9.38 33.59
N ASN A 574 6.60 -9.30 33.62
CA ASN A 574 7.52 -10.41 33.34
C ASN A 574 7.27 -11.02 31.96
N LYS A 575 7.15 -10.16 30.92
CA LYS A 575 6.89 -10.58 29.55
C LYS A 575 8.06 -10.21 28.64
N PRO A 576 8.33 -10.98 27.57
CA PRO A 576 9.36 -10.61 26.59
C PRO A 576 8.98 -9.37 25.82
N TYR A 577 10.00 -8.59 25.42
CA TYR A 577 9.76 -7.36 24.64
C TYR A 577 10.82 -7.18 23.55
N ILE A 578 10.40 -6.53 22.45
CA ILE A 578 11.23 -6.23 21.29
C ILE A 578 11.16 -4.71 21.01
N TYR A 579 12.35 -4.09 20.82
CA TYR A 579 12.47 -2.68 20.46
C TYR A 579 13.68 -2.50 19.53
N GLY A 580 14.00 -1.29 19.08
CA GLY A 580 15.05 -1.01 18.11
C GLY A 580 16.39 -1.68 18.40
N PRO A 581 16.97 -1.46 19.59
CA PRO A 581 18.27 -2.05 19.94
C PRO A 581 18.31 -3.57 20.14
N THR A 582 17.17 -4.27 20.16
CA THR A 582 17.14 -5.74 20.27
C THR A 582 17.86 -6.35 19.04
N SER A 583 18.83 -7.22 19.27
CA SER A 583 19.58 -7.85 18.20
C SER A 583 18.69 -8.76 17.33
N GLN A 584 19.09 -8.97 16.08
CA GLN A 584 18.35 -9.82 15.12
C GLN A 584 18.14 -11.24 15.66
N GLY A 585 19.19 -11.84 16.20
CA GLY A 585 19.12 -13.19 16.79
C GLY A 585 18.15 -13.27 17.94
N GLU A 586 18.19 -12.28 18.82
CA GLU A 586 17.28 -12.18 19.98
C GLU A 586 15.82 -11.99 19.53
N ARG A 587 15.57 -11.13 18.51
CA ARG A 587 14.24 -10.94 17.94
C ARG A 587 13.68 -12.28 17.43
N MET A 588 14.47 -12.98 16.62
CA MET A 588 14.05 -14.27 16.04
C MET A 588 13.75 -15.30 17.13
N GLN A 589 14.56 -15.35 18.18
CA GLN A 589 14.35 -16.28 19.29
C GLN A 589 13.08 -15.97 20.07
N ILE A 590 12.81 -14.67 20.36
CA ILE A 590 11.58 -14.24 21.04
C ILE A 590 10.34 -14.61 20.19
N LEU A 591 10.39 -14.34 18.88
CA LEU A 591 9.28 -14.62 17.98
C LEU A 591 9.02 -16.12 17.82
N GLN A 592 10.07 -16.94 17.72
CA GLN A 592 9.94 -18.39 17.64
C GLN A 592 9.37 -18.95 18.95
N ASN A 593 9.84 -18.48 20.09
CA ASN A 593 9.30 -18.86 21.39
C ASN A 593 7.82 -18.47 21.51
N PHE A 594 7.46 -17.26 21.08
CA PHE A 594 6.07 -16.83 21.07
C PHE A 594 5.21 -17.74 20.18
N LYS A 595 5.73 -18.12 19.01
CA LYS A 595 4.99 -18.95 18.04
C LYS A 595 4.78 -20.39 18.54
N HIS A 596 5.80 -21.00 19.14
CA HIS A 596 5.81 -22.46 19.39
C HIS A 596 5.68 -22.84 20.86
N ASN A 597 6.04 -21.95 21.80
CA ASN A 597 5.99 -22.27 23.22
C ASN A 597 4.62 -21.88 23.81
N PRO A 598 3.85 -22.84 24.32
CA PRO A 598 2.52 -22.55 24.89
C PRO A 598 2.57 -21.76 26.21
N LYS A 599 3.76 -21.66 26.84
CA LYS A 599 3.93 -20.89 28.08
C LYS A 599 4.20 -19.40 27.81
N ILE A 600 4.52 -19.02 26.55
CA ILE A 600 4.80 -17.63 26.18
C ILE A 600 3.69 -17.16 25.25
N ASN A 601 2.62 -16.62 25.84
CA ASN A 601 1.45 -16.19 25.11
C ASN A 601 1.38 -14.68 24.89
N THR A 602 2.29 -13.90 25.47
CA THR A 602 2.29 -12.45 25.38
C THR A 602 3.69 -11.92 25.03
N ILE A 603 3.77 -11.01 24.05
CA ILE A 603 4.99 -10.26 23.75
C ILE A 603 4.66 -8.76 23.66
N PHE A 604 5.62 -7.93 24.08
CA PHE A 604 5.55 -6.48 23.96
C PHE A 604 6.45 -6.03 22.80
N ILE A 605 5.94 -5.15 21.95
CA ILE A 605 6.67 -4.69 20.77
C ILE A 605 6.53 -3.18 20.63
N SER A 606 7.65 -2.51 20.30
CA SER A 606 7.66 -1.10 19.98
C SER A 606 7.25 -0.85 18.52
N LYS A 607 7.34 0.39 18.06
CA LYS A 607 7.08 0.82 16.70
C LYS A 607 7.83 0.00 15.64
N VAL A 608 8.96 -0.64 15.98
CA VAL A 608 9.69 -1.56 15.08
C VAL A 608 8.81 -2.68 14.54
N GLY A 609 7.80 -3.10 15.31
CA GLY A 609 6.88 -4.17 14.91
C GLY A 609 5.91 -3.78 13.79
N ASP A 610 5.77 -2.49 13.51
CA ASP A 610 4.86 -2.04 12.45
C ASP A 610 5.37 -2.41 11.06
N THR A 611 6.68 -2.33 10.83
CA THR A 611 7.26 -2.46 9.49
C THR A 611 8.42 -3.44 9.34
N SER A 612 9.10 -3.81 10.44
CA SER A 612 10.45 -4.38 10.32
C SER A 612 10.52 -5.89 10.09
N PHE A 613 9.48 -6.65 10.44
CA PHE A 613 9.55 -8.12 10.35
C PHE A 613 8.15 -8.73 10.38
N ASP A 614 8.06 -9.99 9.94
CA ASP A 614 6.80 -10.72 9.94
C ASP A 614 6.47 -11.22 11.34
N LEU A 615 5.48 -10.58 11.95
CA LEU A 615 4.99 -11.02 13.26
C LEU A 615 4.19 -12.32 13.13
N PRO A 616 4.35 -13.26 14.08
CA PRO A 616 3.56 -14.47 14.09
C PRO A 616 2.07 -14.17 14.33
N GLU A 617 1.24 -15.15 14.06
CA GLU A 617 -0.20 -15.05 14.25
C GLU A 617 -0.55 -14.76 15.71
N ALA A 618 -1.44 -13.80 15.92
CA ALA A 618 -1.94 -13.45 17.24
C ALA A 618 -3.47 -13.35 17.20
N ASN A 619 -4.09 -13.62 18.33
CA ASN A 619 -5.54 -13.50 18.51
C ASN A 619 -5.91 -12.13 19.06
N VAL A 620 -5.01 -11.51 19.81
CA VAL A 620 -5.27 -10.28 20.57
C VAL A 620 -4.15 -9.30 20.31
N LEU A 621 -4.54 -8.06 20.03
CA LEU A 621 -3.63 -6.93 19.96
C LEU A 621 -4.10 -5.85 20.93
N ILE A 622 -3.17 -5.38 21.78
CA ILE A 622 -3.42 -4.31 22.75
C ILE A 622 -2.49 -3.16 22.42
N GLN A 623 -3.03 -1.97 22.21
CA GLN A 623 -2.26 -0.74 22.05
C GLN A 623 -2.25 0.06 23.35
N ILE A 624 -1.07 0.22 23.96
CA ILE A 624 -0.87 1.08 25.14
C ILE A 624 -0.67 2.54 24.69
N SER A 625 0.08 2.72 23.62
CA SER A 625 0.35 4.03 23.02
C SER A 625 0.55 3.90 21.52
N SER A 626 0.29 4.98 20.80
CA SER A 626 0.44 5.04 19.36
C SER A 626 0.76 6.47 18.93
N HIS A 627 1.50 6.60 17.85
CA HIS A 627 1.92 7.90 17.32
C HIS A 627 0.73 8.70 16.80
N GLY A 628 0.51 9.86 17.40
CA GLY A 628 -0.32 11.00 16.98
C GLY A 628 -1.47 10.78 15.99
N GLY A 629 -2.31 9.75 16.18
CA GLY A 629 -3.47 9.56 15.33
C GLY A 629 -3.21 8.91 13.96
N SER A 630 -2.07 8.25 13.77
CA SER A 630 -1.71 7.63 12.49
C SER A 630 -2.68 6.51 12.07
N ARG A 631 -3.43 6.75 11.01
CA ARG A 631 -4.34 5.77 10.40
C ARG A 631 -3.58 4.59 9.79
N ARG A 632 -2.42 4.86 9.22
CA ARG A 632 -1.54 3.82 8.65
C ARG A 632 -1.08 2.83 9.71
N GLN A 633 -0.63 3.34 10.87
CA GLN A 633 -0.19 2.51 11.99
C GLN A 633 -1.32 1.61 12.48
N GLU A 634 -2.53 2.17 12.64
CA GLU A 634 -3.73 1.43 13.04
C GLU A 634 -4.01 0.28 12.08
N ALA A 635 -3.98 0.58 10.78
CA ALA A 635 -4.22 -0.42 9.73
C ALA A 635 -3.20 -1.55 9.74
N GLN A 636 -1.91 -1.22 9.89
CA GLN A 636 -0.83 -2.20 9.92
C GLN A 636 -0.94 -3.11 11.16
N ARG A 637 -1.25 -2.52 12.29
CA ARG A 637 -1.42 -3.27 13.54
C ARG A 637 -2.63 -4.18 13.49
N LEU A 638 -3.78 -3.67 13.05
CA LEU A 638 -4.99 -4.47 12.85
C LEU A 638 -4.69 -5.67 11.93
N GLY A 639 -3.92 -5.45 10.87
CA GLY A 639 -3.51 -6.49 9.92
C GLY A 639 -2.77 -7.66 10.56
N ARG A 640 -2.15 -7.45 11.74
CA ARG A 640 -1.41 -8.52 12.43
C ARG A 640 -2.34 -9.57 13.07
N VAL A 641 -3.58 -9.20 13.39
CA VAL A 641 -4.57 -10.13 13.96
C VAL A 641 -5.57 -10.64 12.91
N LEU A 642 -5.52 -10.13 11.68
CA LEU A 642 -6.48 -10.46 10.62
C LEU A 642 -6.27 -11.82 9.96
N ARG A 643 -5.17 -12.52 10.22
CA ARG A 643 -4.92 -13.83 9.60
C ARG A 643 -6.01 -14.82 9.97
N ALA A 644 -6.50 -15.56 8.97
CA ALA A 644 -7.56 -16.54 9.15
C ALA A 644 -7.19 -17.57 10.25
N LYS A 645 -8.11 -17.80 11.18
CA LYS A 645 -7.89 -18.72 12.31
C LYS A 645 -8.44 -20.10 11.96
N LYS A 646 -7.59 -21.12 12.07
CA LYS A 646 -7.99 -22.50 11.81
C LYS A 646 -8.67 -23.10 13.05
N GLY A 647 -9.79 -23.77 12.86
CA GLY A 647 -10.40 -24.64 13.85
C GLY A 647 -11.24 -23.99 14.95
N MET A 648 -11.51 -22.69 14.89
CA MET A 648 -12.43 -22.05 15.84
C MET A 648 -13.83 -21.97 15.24
N VAL A 649 -14.70 -22.86 15.68
CA VAL A 649 -16.10 -22.95 15.25
C VAL A 649 -16.97 -22.06 16.15
N ALA A 650 -17.70 -21.18 15.52
CA ALA A 650 -18.89 -20.52 16.08
C ALA A 650 -18.73 -19.48 17.21
N GLU A 651 -17.55 -18.92 17.43
CA GLU A 651 -17.47 -17.70 18.24
C GLU A 651 -17.85 -16.50 17.37
N GLU A 652 -18.53 -15.55 17.96
CA GLU A 652 -18.92 -14.29 17.29
C GLU A 652 -17.69 -13.54 16.79
N TYR A 653 -16.61 -13.57 17.57
CA TYR A 653 -15.30 -12.99 17.23
C TYR A 653 -14.18 -13.98 17.54
N ASN A 654 -13.18 -14.06 16.66
CA ASN A 654 -12.01 -14.91 16.85
C ASN A 654 -10.70 -14.13 16.95
N ALA A 655 -10.79 -12.81 16.98
CA ALA A 655 -9.66 -11.90 17.20
C ALA A 655 -10.14 -10.63 17.90
N TYR A 656 -9.25 -9.98 18.65
CA TYR A 656 -9.56 -8.80 19.46
C TYR A 656 -8.51 -7.72 19.26
N PHE A 657 -8.97 -6.49 19.08
CA PHE A 657 -8.12 -5.32 18.89
C PHE A 657 -8.52 -4.26 19.91
N TYR A 658 -7.66 -4.04 20.92
CA TYR A 658 -7.91 -3.09 22.01
C TYR A 658 -7.00 -1.88 21.88
N SER A 659 -7.56 -0.68 21.98
CA SER A 659 -6.81 0.57 22.18
C SER A 659 -7.09 1.08 23.61
N LEU A 660 -6.06 1.18 24.42
CA LEU A 660 -6.18 1.73 25.78
C LEU A 660 -5.93 3.24 25.71
N VAL A 661 -6.90 4.02 26.14
CA VAL A 661 -6.88 5.48 26.02
C VAL A 661 -7.11 6.11 27.40
N SER A 662 -6.20 7.00 27.81
CA SER A 662 -6.36 7.76 29.06
C SER A 662 -7.38 8.88 28.84
N GLN A 663 -8.42 8.88 29.67
CA GLN A 663 -9.51 9.86 29.57
C GLN A 663 -9.02 11.28 29.89
N ASP A 664 -9.66 12.24 29.26
CA ASP A 664 -9.43 13.68 29.46
C ASP A 664 -7.99 14.12 29.14
N THR A 665 -7.35 13.41 28.19
CA THR A 665 -6.02 13.72 27.70
C THR A 665 -6.04 13.91 26.19
N GLN A 666 -4.93 14.44 25.66
CA GLN A 666 -4.73 14.59 24.21
C GLN A 666 -4.85 13.26 23.45
N GLU A 667 -4.64 12.15 24.13
CA GLU A 667 -4.76 10.80 23.56
C GLU A 667 -6.18 10.52 23.02
N MET A 668 -7.21 11.11 23.61
CA MET A 668 -8.59 10.95 23.13
C MET A 668 -8.79 11.56 21.74
N ALA A 669 -8.20 12.74 21.49
CA ALA A 669 -8.26 13.38 20.17
C ALA A 669 -7.54 12.54 19.12
N TYR A 670 -6.38 12.01 19.46
CA TYR A 670 -5.62 11.12 18.56
C TYR A 670 -6.40 9.82 18.27
N SER A 671 -7.05 9.29 19.28
CA SER A 671 -7.86 8.06 19.12
C SER A 671 -9.01 8.27 18.14
N THR A 672 -9.69 9.39 18.22
CA THR A 672 -10.79 9.73 17.31
C THR A 672 -10.32 9.73 15.84
N LYS A 673 -9.14 10.27 15.57
CA LYS A 673 -8.55 10.26 14.21
C LYS A 673 -8.26 8.83 13.73
N ARG A 674 -7.75 7.97 14.62
CA ARG A 674 -7.43 6.57 14.27
C ARG A 674 -8.70 5.74 14.03
N GLN A 675 -9.74 5.93 14.84
CA GLN A 675 -11.02 5.23 14.70
C GLN A 675 -11.61 5.38 13.31
N ARG A 676 -11.43 6.53 12.70
CA ARG A 676 -11.96 6.83 11.36
C ARG A 676 -11.58 5.75 10.36
N PHE A 677 -10.33 5.29 10.37
CA PHE A 677 -9.88 4.20 9.48
C PHE A 677 -10.72 2.93 9.69
N LEU A 678 -10.95 2.54 10.93
CA LEU A 678 -11.71 1.31 11.23
C LEU A 678 -13.16 1.42 10.78
N VAL A 679 -13.78 2.58 10.99
CA VAL A 679 -15.17 2.85 10.56
C VAL A 679 -15.25 2.85 9.03
N ASP A 680 -14.26 3.45 8.35
CA ASP A 680 -14.19 3.50 6.88
C ASP A 680 -14.09 2.09 6.27
N GLN A 681 -13.50 1.14 7.00
CA GLN A 681 -13.43 -0.26 6.58
C GLN A 681 -14.64 -1.09 7.00
N GLY A 682 -15.60 -0.48 7.70
CA GLY A 682 -16.85 -1.13 8.10
C GLY A 682 -16.84 -1.76 9.48
N TYR A 683 -15.76 -1.64 10.25
CA TYR A 683 -15.71 -2.20 11.60
C TYR A 683 -16.57 -1.41 12.57
N SER A 684 -17.36 -2.12 13.40
CA SER A 684 -18.03 -1.56 14.57
C SER A 684 -16.99 -1.26 15.64
N PHE A 685 -17.01 -0.06 16.17
CA PHE A 685 -16.08 0.36 17.20
C PHE A 685 -16.79 0.43 18.53
N LYS A 686 -16.35 -0.40 19.48
CA LYS A 686 -16.97 -0.51 20.80
C LYS A 686 -16.14 0.30 21.82
N VAL A 687 -16.80 1.22 22.51
CA VAL A 687 -16.15 1.96 23.63
C VAL A 687 -16.48 1.22 24.93
N ILE A 688 -15.43 0.87 25.68
CA ILE A 688 -15.53 0.19 26.97
C ILE A 688 -15.05 1.16 28.05
N THR A 689 -15.97 1.61 28.90
CA THR A 689 -15.67 2.50 30.00
C THR A 689 -15.30 1.74 31.26
N LYS A 690 -15.70 0.47 31.36
CA LYS A 690 -15.39 -0.38 32.53
C LYS A 690 -15.26 -1.84 32.06
N LEU A 691 -14.15 -2.45 32.42
CA LEU A 691 -13.89 -3.88 32.14
C LEU A 691 -14.55 -4.71 33.27
N ALA A 692 -15.48 -5.57 32.89
CA ALA A 692 -16.19 -6.41 33.85
C ALA A 692 -15.25 -7.39 34.53
N GLY A 693 -15.29 -7.47 35.85
CA GLY A 693 -14.43 -8.34 36.67
C GLY A 693 -13.06 -7.76 37.02
N MET A 694 -12.69 -6.64 36.48
CA MET A 694 -11.38 -6.03 36.72
C MET A 694 -11.16 -5.66 38.20
N GLU A 695 -12.22 -5.24 38.90
CA GLU A 695 -12.17 -4.83 40.29
C GLU A 695 -11.97 -6.03 41.25
N GLU A 696 -12.28 -7.23 40.80
CA GLU A 696 -12.19 -8.45 41.60
C GLU A 696 -10.80 -9.07 41.56
N GLU A 697 -9.95 -8.62 40.61
CA GLU A 697 -8.60 -9.16 40.45
C GLU A 697 -7.54 -8.37 41.23
N ASP A 698 -6.57 -9.10 41.73
CA ASP A 698 -5.38 -8.53 42.36
C ASP A 698 -4.43 -8.00 41.27
N LEU A 699 -4.52 -6.72 40.99
CA LEU A 699 -3.75 -6.03 39.96
C LEU A 699 -2.73 -5.08 40.56
N MET A 700 -1.62 -4.87 39.89
CA MET A 700 -0.59 -3.91 40.28
C MET A 700 -1.15 -2.49 40.26
N PHE A 701 -0.60 -1.64 41.10
CA PHE A 701 -1.01 -0.22 41.28
C PHE A 701 -2.47 -0.08 41.74
N SER A 702 -2.93 -1.01 42.56
CA SER A 702 -4.23 -0.94 43.20
C SER A 702 -4.21 0.02 44.40
N THR A 703 -3.05 0.19 45.04
CA THR A 703 -2.89 1.08 46.18
C THR A 703 -2.36 2.45 45.79
N ARG A 704 -2.69 3.46 46.60
CA ARG A 704 -2.26 4.85 46.38
C ARG A 704 -0.74 4.99 46.46
N ASP A 705 -0.10 4.25 47.37
CA ASP A 705 1.36 4.29 47.56
C ASP A 705 2.10 3.77 46.32
N GLU A 706 1.62 2.67 45.72
CA GLU A 706 2.18 2.13 44.46
C GLU A 706 2.05 3.13 43.32
N GLN A 707 0.89 3.79 43.22
CA GLN A 707 0.63 4.80 42.19
C GLN A 707 1.55 6.00 42.34
N GLN A 708 1.80 6.42 43.61
CA GLN A 708 2.70 7.54 43.91
C GLN A 708 4.16 7.19 43.57
N GLN A 709 4.61 5.98 43.89
CA GLN A 709 5.95 5.51 43.48
C GLN A 709 6.11 5.49 41.96
N LEU A 710 5.08 5.06 41.24
CA LEU A 710 5.07 5.08 39.77
C LEU A 710 5.15 6.53 39.27
N LEU A 711 4.40 7.43 39.83
CA LEU A 711 4.41 8.86 39.48
C LEU A 711 5.80 9.46 39.66
N GLN A 712 6.43 9.21 40.81
CA GLN A 712 7.80 9.68 41.09
C GLN A 712 8.78 9.18 40.02
N LYS A 713 8.65 7.90 39.61
CA LYS A 713 9.49 7.30 38.57
C LYS A 713 9.29 7.98 37.22
N VAL A 714 8.04 8.28 36.88
CA VAL A 714 7.70 8.97 35.61
C VAL A 714 8.23 10.42 35.65
N LEU A 715 8.11 11.11 36.78
CA LEU A 715 8.60 12.48 36.93
C LEU A 715 10.14 12.54 36.91
N ALA A 716 10.82 11.48 37.34
CA ALA A 716 12.28 11.37 37.28
C ALA A 716 12.81 11.07 35.88
N ALA A 717 11.95 10.60 34.94
CA ALA A 717 12.34 10.34 33.58
C ALA A 717 12.72 11.63 32.84
N THR A 718 13.58 11.53 31.83
CA THR A 718 14.02 12.68 31.02
C THR A 718 13.04 12.95 29.86
N ASP A 719 13.15 14.12 29.23
CA ASP A 719 12.39 14.43 28.02
C ASP A 719 12.75 13.49 26.85
N LEU A 720 13.97 12.96 26.86
CA LEU A 720 14.41 11.95 25.87
C LEU A 720 13.66 10.63 26.05
N ASP A 721 13.32 10.27 27.28
CA ASP A 721 12.53 9.05 27.56
C ASP A 721 11.07 9.22 27.11
N ALA A 722 10.61 10.46 26.99
CA ALA A 722 9.27 10.78 26.53
C ALA A 722 9.14 10.70 24.98
N GLU A 723 10.27 10.68 24.27
CA GLU A 723 10.26 10.60 22.81
C GLU A 723 9.92 9.18 22.36
N ASP A 724 9.13 9.12 21.27
CA ASP A 724 8.84 7.85 20.60
C ASP A 724 10.10 7.32 19.93
N GLU A 725 10.19 6.02 19.83
CA GLU A 725 11.30 5.38 19.12
C GLU A 725 11.32 5.83 17.67
N VAL A 726 12.44 6.44 17.28
CA VAL A 726 12.64 6.83 15.86
C VAL A 726 13.04 5.57 15.09
N VAL A 727 12.09 5.03 14.36
CA VAL A 727 12.41 3.99 13.37
C VAL A 727 13.09 4.71 12.21
N THR A 728 14.35 4.48 12.06
CA THR A 728 15.19 5.14 11.05
C THR A 728 14.89 4.65 9.63
N GLY A 729 13.68 4.83 9.22
CA GLY A 729 13.21 4.65 7.85
C GLY A 729 12.56 5.92 7.32
N GLU A 730 12.35 6.92 8.18
CA GLU A 730 11.84 8.20 7.74
C GLU A 730 13.01 9.12 7.36
N PHE A 731 13.20 9.30 6.08
CA PHE A 731 14.22 10.17 5.53
C PHE A 731 13.89 11.63 5.86
N GLY A 732 14.68 12.25 6.71
CA GLY A 732 14.53 13.69 6.93
C GLY A 732 14.96 14.25 8.28
N GLY A 733 15.20 13.41 9.27
CA GLY A 733 15.69 13.87 10.56
C GLY A 733 17.20 13.76 10.70
N LYS A 734 17.86 14.77 11.22
CA LYS A 734 19.25 14.66 11.61
C LYS A 734 19.33 13.66 12.78
N SER A 735 19.69 12.40 12.50
CA SER A 735 19.93 11.46 13.59
C SER A 735 21.20 11.90 14.35
N GLN A 736 21.08 12.05 15.65
CA GLN A 736 22.20 12.31 16.54
C GLN A 736 23.08 11.06 16.77
N PHE A 737 22.77 9.97 16.08
CA PHE A 737 23.51 8.71 16.25
C PHE A 737 24.64 8.65 15.22
N SER A 738 25.89 8.68 15.71
CA SER A 738 27.05 8.52 14.85
C SER A 738 27.13 7.07 14.33
N ARG A 739 27.16 6.91 13.02
CA ARG A 739 27.44 5.64 12.40
C ARG A 739 28.89 5.21 12.71
N ARG A 740 29.09 3.96 13.09
CA ARG A 740 30.43 3.39 13.13
C ARG A 740 30.89 3.16 11.69
N PRO A 741 31.98 3.80 11.28
CA PRO A 741 32.54 3.47 9.97
C PRO A 741 33.12 2.04 10.00
N GLY A 742 32.76 1.23 9.03
CA GLY A 742 33.36 -0.07 8.79
C GLY A 742 32.54 -1.32 9.06
N THR A 743 31.24 -1.20 9.42
CA THR A 743 30.38 -2.37 9.46
C THR A 743 29.83 -2.68 8.05
N MET A 744 29.63 -3.95 7.74
CA MET A 744 29.15 -4.37 6.41
C MET A 744 27.79 -3.75 6.07
N SER A 745 26.90 -3.60 7.05
CA SER A 745 25.61 -2.96 6.85
C SER A 745 25.74 -1.47 6.53
N SER A 746 26.71 -0.78 7.14
CA SER A 746 26.96 0.63 6.85
C SER A 746 27.63 0.83 5.49
N MET A 747 28.34 -0.18 4.99
CA MET A 747 28.99 -0.14 3.67
C MET A 747 28.03 -0.44 2.53
N SER A 748 27.05 -1.29 2.74
CA SER A 748 26.04 -1.62 1.72
C SER A 748 24.94 -0.57 1.60
N GLY A 749 24.60 0.11 2.69
CA GLY A 749 23.52 1.07 2.76
C GLY A 749 22.12 0.47 2.51
N ALA A 750 22.06 -0.84 2.37
CA ALA A 750 20.88 -1.52 1.88
C ALA A 750 19.73 -1.51 2.90
N ASP A 751 20.07 -1.72 4.15
CA ASP A 751 19.09 -1.94 5.21
C ASP A 751 19.12 -0.85 6.31
N ASP A 752 19.75 0.29 6.02
CA ASP A 752 19.86 1.40 6.97
C ASP A 752 18.50 1.85 7.53
N ALA A 753 17.45 1.73 6.73
CA ALA A 753 16.11 2.13 7.13
C ALA A 753 15.42 1.11 8.04
N VAL A 754 15.88 -0.14 8.03
CA VAL A 754 15.19 -1.26 8.71
C VAL A 754 16.08 -1.91 9.77
N TYR A 755 17.39 -1.96 9.54
CA TYR A 755 18.34 -2.68 10.37
C TYR A 755 19.46 -1.79 10.90
N MET A 756 19.16 -0.54 11.27
CA MET A 756 20.19 0.24 11.97
C MET A 756 20.54 -0.44 13.30
N GLU A 757 21.77 -0.91 13.36
CA GLU A 757 22.33 -1.31 14.64
C GLU A 757 22.53 -0.05 15.48
N TYR A 758 21.73 0.11 16.49
CA TYR A 758 21.91 1.17 17.47
C TYR A 758 23.09 0.82 18.36
N HIS A 759 24.26 1.30 17.97
CA HIS A 759 25.44 1.20 18.83
C HIS A 759 25.44 2.41 19.76
N THR A 760 25.14 2.17 21.00
CA THR A 760 25.39 3.15 22.04
C THR A 760 26.90 3.45 22.11
N SER A 761 27.20 4.72 22.36
CA SER A 761 28.55 5.31 22.35
C SER A 761 29.68 4.43 22.88
N ARG A 762 30.85 4.62 22.32
CA ARG A 762 32.14 4.07 22.73
C ARG A 762 32.27 3.95 24.27
N GLY A 763 32.33 2.79 24.76
CA GLY A 763 32.75 2.71 26.15
C GLY A 763 32.59 1.41 26.86
N SER A 764 31.93 0.44 26.30
CA SER A 764 31.90 -0.80 27.06
C SER A 764 31.50 -2.00 26.24
N LYS A 765 32.43 -2.91 26.08
CA LYS A 765 32.17 -4.29 25.67
C LYS A 765 31.16 -5.00 26.58
N MET A 766 30.80 -4.37 27.69
CA MET A 766 29.84 -4.86 28.68
C MET A 766 28.42 -4.31 28.45
N ALA A 767 28.24 -3.29 27.61
CA ALA A 767 26.91 -2.68 27.40
C ALA A 767 25.94 -3.64 26.68
N GLY A 768 26.46 -4.54 25.82
CA GLY A 768 25.66 -5.56 25.16
C GLY A 768 25.01 -6.58 26.12
N ILE A 769 25.61 -6.77 27.31
CA ILE A 769 25.12 -7.72 28.31
C ILE A 769 24.01 -7.08 29.15
N LYS A 770 24.06 -5.77 29.36
CA LYS A 770 23.07 -5.05 30.18
C LYS A 770 21.70 -4.91 29.50
N ASN A 771 21.66 -4.98 28.19
CA ASN A 771 20.44 -4.82 27.40
C ASN A 771 19.78 -6.14 27.01
N ILE A 772 20.31 -7.26 27.47
CA ILE A 772 19.69 -8.57 27.25
C ILE A 772 18.40 -8.65 28.07
N HIS A 773 17.32 -9.01 27.41
CA HIS A 773 16.01 -9.18 28.04
C HIS A 773 16.11 -10.15 29.22
N PRO A 774 15.45 -9.88 30.38
CA PRO A 774 15.56 -10.71 31.57
C PRO A 774 15.27 -12.20 31.32
N LEU A 775 14.35 -12.54 30.42
CA LEU A 775 14.04 -13.93 30.06
C LEU A 775 15.23 -14.65 29.42
N PHE A 776 16.08 -13.96 28.67
CA PHE A 776 17.27 -14.56 28.07
C PHE A 776 18.35 -14.89 29.09
N LYS A 777 18.38 -14.19 30.24
CA LYS A 777 19.29 -14.52 31.33
C LYS A 777 18.94 -15.84 31.99
N ARG A 778 17.65 -16.23 32.00
CA ARG A 778 17.17 -17.51 32.56
C ARG A 778 17.48 -18.72 31.66
N PHE A 779 17.63 -18.51 30.36
CA PHE A 779 17.89 -19.62 29.41
C PHE A 779 19.40 -19.91 29.19
N ARG A 780 20.27 -19.10 29.79
CA ARG A 780 21.75 -19.31 29.67
C ARG A 780 22.34 -20.18 30.81
N LYS A 781 21.53 -20.65 31.73
CA LYS A 781 22.00 -21.60 32.78
C LYS A 781 21.78 -23.04 32.35
#